data_33cfca758ec8e2ccdc8b0ca6ee6db130
#
_entry.id   33cfca758ec8e2ccdc8b0ca6ee6db130
#
_cell.length_a   1.000
_cell.length_b   1.000
_cell.length_c   1.000
_cell.angle_alpha   90.00
_cell.angle_beta   90.00
_cell.angle_gamma   90.00
#
_symmetry.space_group_name_H-M   'P 1'
#
loop_
_entity.id
_entity.type
_entity.pdbx_description
1 polymer ?
#
loop_
_entity_poly.entity_id
_entity_poly.type
_entity_poly.pdbx_seq_one_letter_code
_entity_poly.pdbx_strand_id
1 'polypeptide(L)'
;MSALTLNLLGDLEVLRDGQPLPLPPSKKTRALLAYLALHARSFSREHLCDLLWELPDDPRGSLRWSLSKLRRLVDTPGRTRLIADRLTVGLDTSDIDIDIALLYRLTDRGVASADTETLEVTAMRYRGPFLEGLDLANFHDFHSWCLAERERAMRAQTALLSALVERLGDAPERALPHAHALVRLSPFDEDARARLIRLLLTLRRPREAEQHFQLGMRLIKEAGITPSGALVRARREPLGPPAAEAPPPARSTDVPPAGTDGAALDARMHQALARLDADALETLHWAAVLSPCIDAASLSRFTGLDANRIGESLEAAERLQLLEATERGLCFSHARMAHRLYEGISPARRQVMHRRIAEWLTEDTACDLDHAAVLAHHAQLSGDPGLAAQAMITAGRLCLRFFANDEALRFAHKGEALAGQLSDTQRVCLMLELRDIMLSAAPLEDWETTAHELVALAEQALEHGALAHARLGYQLASQVRWAHGQWADAREEALQAERVTRSADDHDQVVAMAETAKCLAMLERDLDQAAAMLAQARALAAQRRISHPAIPMALGLLAWHDNRLAEADEHFKDARTLCKATGDRLGEFQANEYLMMIDVECSRFAAARSRCATLMEIGERLRDGSEAPFARAAEALCRYAIDDDPSPLEESLPALRHADAKHRLSYLLTHAALLDIERGRPTAALPRAGEALAHAQTLERATEQLLAHYVLAEAHRAAGDTVARRRHAAAMAKLERAPVARWARHRVAELLADREAEGET
;
A
#
# COMPACT_ATOMS: atom_id res chain seq x y z
N MET A 1 -26.74 28.50 -24.73
CA MET A 1 -25.92 28.80 -23.54
C MET A 1 -24.83 27.74 -23.47
N SER A 2 -23.56 28.09 -23.31
CA SER A 2 -22.49 27.07 -23.23
C SER A 2 -22.64 26.31 -21.92
N ALA A 3 -22.78 24.98 -22.04
CA ALA A 3 -22.92 24.08 -20.89
C ALA A 3 -21.57 23.93 -20.20
N LEU A 4 -21.51 24.21 -18.88
CA LEU A 4 -20.33 24.00 -18.06
C LEU A 4 -20.55 22.74 -17.20
N THR A 5 -19.60 21.82 -17.25
CA THR A 5 -19.60 20.60 -16.42
C THR A 5 -18.38 20.59 -15.51
N LEU A 6 -18.58 20.28 -14.26
CA LEU A 6 -17.55 20.09 -13.24
C LEU A 6 -17.56 18.63 -12.78
N ASN A 7 -16.51 17.93 -13.07
CA ASN A 7 -16.31 16.56 -12.61
C ASN A 7 -15.39 16.59 -11.38
N LEU A 8 -15.91 16.19 -10.24
CA LEU A 8 -15.25 16.16 -8.93
C LEU A 8 -15.01 14.71 -8.44
N LEU A 9 -15.62 13.72 -9.08
CA LEU A 9 -15.44 12.30 -8.78
C LEU A 9 -14.29 11.74 -9.66
N GLY A 10 -13.13 11.50 -9.06
CA GLY A 10 -11.86 11.29 -9.69
C GLY A 10 -11.05 12.58 -9.75
N ASP A 11 -10.12 12.68 -10.71
CA ASP A 11 -9.39 13.93 -10.99
C ASP A 11 -10.35 15.08 -11.32
N LEU A 12 -10.06 16.28 -10.77
CA LEU A 12 -10.82 17.48 -11.08
C LEU A 12 -10.75 17.78 -12.58
N GLU A 13 -11.90 17.87 -13.22
CA GLU A 13 -12.02 18.32 -14.61
C GLU A 13 -13.10 19.39 -14.75
N VAL A 14 -12.86 20.32 -15.66
CA VAL A 14 -13.83 21.33 -16.07
C VAL A 14 -14.03 21.23 -17.59
N LEU A 15 -15.26 20.98 -18.02
CA LEU A 15 -15.58 20.89 -19.43
C LEU A 15 -16.54 22.04 -19.83
N ARG A 16 -16.33 22.59 -21.01
CA ARG A 16 -17.24 23.54 -21.63
C ARG A 16 -17.69 22.98 -22.98
N ASP A 17 -19.00 22.82 -23.10
CA ASP A 17 -19.62 22.17 -24.28
C ASP A 17 -18.98 20.79 -24.60
N GLY A 18 -18.66 20.03 -23.54
CA GLY A 18 -18.04 18.71 -23.63
C GLY A 18 -16.52 18.71 -23.91
N GLN A 19 -15.88 19.88 -24.05
CA GLN A 19 -14.43 19.98 -24.27
C GLN A 19 -13.71 20.33 -22.97
N PRO A 20 -12.62 19.64 -22.61
CA PRO A 20 -11.87 19.90 -21.40
C PRO A 20 -11.15 21.25 -21.46
N LEU A 21 -11.26 22.01 -20.37
CA LEU A 21 -10.57 23.29 -20.20
C LEU A 21 -9.26 23.09 -19.39
N PRO A 22 -8.18 23.81 -19.75
CA PRO A 22 -6.95 23.75 -18.98
C PRO A 22 -7.15 24.32 -17.58
N LEU A 23 -6.86 23.52 -16.57
CA LEU A 23 -6.99 23.93 -15.18
C LEU A 23 -5.85 24.87 -14.75
N PRO A 24 -6.10 25.78 -13.80
CA PRO A 24 -5.04 26.55 -13.18
C PRO A 24 -3.96 25.63 -12.57
N PRO A 25 -2.66 25.96 -12.69
CA PRO A 25 -1.57 25.12 -12.19
C PRO A 25 -1.57 25.00 -10.65
N SER A 26 -2.07 26.02 -9.95
CA SER A 26 -2.12 26.05 -8.49
C SER A 26 -3.15 25.06 -7.92
N LYS A 27 -2.71 24.08 -7.12
CA LYS A 27 -3.58 23.16 -6.39
C LYS A 27 -4.57 23.90 -5.49
N LYS A 28 -4.16 24.98 -4.80
CA LYS A 28 -5.02 25.81 -3.93
C LYS A 28 -6.15 26.48 -4.74
N THR A 29 -5.87 26.93 -5.96
CA THR A 29 -6.89 27.51 -6.84
C THR A 29 -7.91 26.45 -7.29
N ARG A 30 -7.46 25.22 -7.58
CA ARG A 30 -8.34 24.08 -7.90
C ARG A 30 -9.20 23.69 -6.72
N ALA A 31 -8.61 23.64 -5.53
CA ALA A 31 -9.30 23.37 -4.25
C ALA A 31 -10.40 24.41 -3.96
N LEU A 32 -10.09 25.69 -4.17
CA LEU A 32 -11.07 26.76 -4.02
C LEU A 32 -12.28 26.58 -4.95
N LEU A 33 -12.04 26.20 -6.21
CA LEU A 33 -13.11 25.92 -7.17
C LEU A 33 -14.03 24.79 -6.68
N ALA A 34 -13.44 23.67 -6.30
CA ALA A 34 -14.21 22.50 -5.84
C ALA A 34 -15.00 22.80 -4.56
N TYR A 35 -14.39 23.52 -3.62
CA TYR A 35 -15.03 23.93 -2.37
C TYR A 35 -16.24 24.83 -2.61
N LEU A 36 -16.10 25.85 -3.46
CA LEU A 36 -17.20 26.76 -3.82
C LEU A 36 -18.31 26.05 -4.61
N ALA A 37 -17.93 25.13 -5.52
CA ALA A 37 -18.86 24.39 -6.37
C ALA A 37 -19.77 23.44 -5.56
N LEU A 38 -19.19 22.73 -4.58
CA LEU A 38 -19.95 21.75 -3.82
C LEU A 38 -20.89 22.39 -2.80
N HIS A 39 -20.48 23.49 -2.18
CA HIS A 39 -21.30 24.16 -1.16
C HIS A 39 -22.40 25.07 -1.74
N ALA A 40 -22.24 25.55 -2.98
CA ALA A 40 -23.20 26.42 -3.68
C ALA A 40 -23.70 27.61 -2.83
N ARG A 41 -22.84 28.19 -1.99
CA ARG A 41 -23.13 29.36 -1.11
C ARG A 41 -21.93 30.30 -1.08
N SER A 42 -22.14 31.50 -0.55
CA SER A 42 -21.08 32.49 -0.34
C SER A 42 -20.37 32.30 1.00
N PHE A 43 -19.04 32.49 0.99
CA PHE A 43 -18.15 32.42 2.16
C PHE A 43 -17.43 33.75 2.36
N SER A 44 -17.08 34.07 3.60
CA SER A 44 -16.25 35.22 3.89
C SER A 44 -14.85 35.04 3.28
N ARG A 45 -14.22 36.13 2.85
CA ARG A 45 -12.84 36.07 2.33
C ARG A 45 -11.84 35.60 3.38
N GLU A 46 -12.09 35.92 4.65
CA GLU A 46 -11.25 35.45 5.77
C GLU A 46 -11.30 33.94 5.88
N HIS A 47 -12.49 33.37 5.94
CA HIS A 47 -12.64 31.91 5.96
C HIS A 47 -11.93 31.19 4.80
N LEU A 48 -12.03 31.73 3.58
CA LEU A 48 -11.36 31.14 2.42
C LEU A 48 -9.84 31.32 2.47
N CYS A 49 -9.35 32.43 3.06
CA CYS A 49 -7.92 32.62 3.31
C CYS A 49 -7.42 31.60 4.34
N ASP A 50 -8.10 31.46 5.47
CA ASP A 50 -7.73 30.52 6.53
C ASP A 50 -7.78 29.07 6.05
N LEU A 51 -8.74 28.73 5.17
CA LEU A 51 -8.91 27.39 4.61
C LEU A 51 -7.77 26.97 3.68
N LEU A 52 -7.19 27.90 2.89
CA LEU A 52 -6.31 27.57 1.77
C LEU A 52 -4.96 28.32 1.74
N TRP A 53 -4.73 29.31 2.60
CA TRP A 53 -3.48 30.08 2.64
C TRP A 53 -3.07 30.42 4.08
N GLU A 54 -1.84 30.06 4.43
CA GLU A 54 -1.22 30.36 5.74
C GLU A 54 -0.29 31.59 5.65
N LEU A 55 -0.06 32.25 6.80
CA LEU A 55 0.99 33.24 6.96
C LEU A 55 2.38 32.53 6.88
N PRO A 56 3.44 33.15 6.28
CA PRO A 56 3.61 34.61 6.06
C PRO A 56 3.25 35.13 4.67
N ASP A 57 2.69 34.30 3.77
CA ASP A 57 2.24 34.76 2.45
C ASP A 57 1.14 35.83 2.55
N ASP A 58 0.90 36.60 1.47
CA ASP A 58 -0.29 37.48 1.39
C ASP A 58 -1.55 36.65 1.02
N PRO A 59 -2.34 36.12 2.00
CA PRO A 59 -3.48 35.29 1.71
C PRO A 59 -4.55 36.00 0.88
N ARG A 60 -4.73 37.30 1.13
CA ARG A 60 -5.71 38.14 0.41
C ARG A 60 -5.28 38.41 -1.03
N GLY A 61 -3.99 38.61 -1.28
CA GLY A 61 -3.44 38.71 -2.62
C GLY A 61 -3.54 37.41 -3.39
N SER A 62 -3.19 36.29 -2.75
CA SER A 62 -3.29 34.92 -3.29
C SER A 62 -4.73 34.53 -3.63
N LEU A 63 -5.69 34.87 -2.77
CA LEU A 63 -7.13 34.68 -3.05
C LEU A 63 -7.56 35.53 -4.25
N ARG A 64 -7.20 36.81 -4.33
CA ARG A 64 -7.52 37.69 -5.49
C ARG A 64 -6.98 37.12 -6.79
N TRP A 65 -5.73 36.64 -6.79
CA TRP A 65 -5.12 36.02 -7.97
C TRP A 65 -5.89 34.75 -8.40
N SER A 66 -6.21 33.88 -7.43
CA SER A 66 -6.98 32.66 -7.66
C SER A 66 -8.37 32.97 -8.24
N LEU A 67 -9.10 33.93 -7.69
CA LEU A 67 -10.40 34.38 -8.21
C LEU A 67 -10.30 34.90 -9.63
N SER A 68 -9.21 35.62 -9.99
CA SER A 68 -8.99 36.08 -11.36
C SER A 68 -8.83 34.93 -12.34
N LYS A 69 -8.15 33.85 -11.92
CA LYS A 69 -7.98 32.63 -12.74
C LYS A 69 -9.28 31.85 -12.86
N LEU A 70 -10.04 31.72 -11.78
CA LEU A 70 -11.32 31.02 -11.76
C LEU A 70 -12.36 31.73 -12.63
N ARG A 71 -12.42 33.07 -12.63
CA ARG A 71 -13.30 33.83 -13.52
C ARG A 71 -13.10 33.47 -14.98
N ARG A 72 -11.86 33.37 -15.44
CA ARG A 72 -11.57 32.97 -16.83
C ARG A 72 -12.00 31.54 -17.14
N LEU A 73 -12.06 30.68 -16.12
CA LEU A 73 -12.45 29.29 -16.27
C LEU A 73 -13.95 29.09 -16.26
N VAL A 74 -14.70 29.77 -15.36
CA VAL A 74 -16.12 29.50 -15.13
C VAL A 74 -17.05 30.56 -15.75
N ASP A 75 -16.62 31.81 -15.90
CA ASP A 75 -17.45 32.88 -16.47
C ASP A 75 -17.41 32.84 -18.01
N THR A 76 -18.49 33.37 -18.62
CA THR A 76 -18.57 33.55 -20.08
C THR A 76 -19.13 34.93 -20.39
N PRO A 77 -18.94 35.47 -21.61
CA PRO A 77 -19.61 36.70 -22.02
C PRO A 77 -21.12 36.56 -21.86
N GLY A 78 -21.68 37.39 -20.98
CA GLY A 78 -23.13 37.38 -20.66
C GLY A 78 -23.54 36.50 -19.47
N ARG A 79 -22.62 35.74 -18.83
CA ARG A 79 -22.94 34.95 -17.63
C ARG A 79 -21.78 34.99 -16.64
N THR A 80 -21.97 35.67 -15.52
CA THR A 80 -21.06 35.71 -14.37
C THR A 80 -21.48 34.65 -13.37
N ARG A 81 -20.65 33.63 -13.15
CA ARG A 81 -20.87 32.55 -12.18
C ARG A 81 -20.09 32.77 -10.89
N LEU A 82 -18.88 33.38 -10.98
CA LEU A 82 -18.06 33.67 -9.81
C LEU A 82 -18.43 35.04 -9.24
N ILE A 83 -19.27 35.03 -8.20
CA ILE A 83 -19.75 36.21 -7.50
C ILE A 83 -18.77 36.52 -6.35
N ALA A 84 -18.17 37.71 -6.40
CA ALA A 84 -17.21 38.11 -5.36
C ALA A 84 -17.31 39.63 -5.14
N ASP A 85 -17.60 40.01 -3.92
CA ASP A 85 -17.60 41.40 -3.43
C ASP A 85 -16.40 41.64 -2.46
N ARG A 86 -16.47 42.73 -1.69
CA ARG A 86 -15.41 43.10 -0.73
C ARG A 86 -15.32 42.13 0.46
N LEU A 87 -16.37 41.44 0.84
CA LEU A 87 -16.50 40.64 2.05
C LEU A 87 -16.63 39.14 1.73
N THR A 88 -17.33 38.80 0.65
CA THR A 88 -17.74 37.43 0.35
C THR A 88 -17.33 36.97 -1.05
N VAL A 89 -17.27 35.63 -1.22
CA VAL A 89 -17.03 34.93 -2.48
C VAL A 89 -17.98 33.74 -2.56
N GLY A 90 -18.65 33.55 -3.70
CA GLY A 90 -19.51 32.41 -3.97
C GLY A 90 -19.47 32.01 -5.46
N LEU A 91 -19.91 30.82 -5.75
CA LEU A 91 -20.08 30.30 -7.11
C LEU A 91 -21.55 30.02 -7.35
N ASP A 92 -22.13 30.64 -8.35
CA ASP A 92 -23.50 30.32 -8.83
C ASP A 92 -23.43 29.04 -9.68
N THR A 93 -23.90 27.94 -9.13
CA THR A 93 -23.88 26.60 -9.74
C THR A 93 -25.19 26.23 -10.43
N SER A 94 -26.16 27.17 -10.56
CA SER A 94 -27.51 26.90 -11.06
C SER A 94 -27.57 26.37 -12.49
N ASP A 95 -26.56 26.69 -13.31
CA ASP A 95 -26.39 26.24 -14.70
C ASP A 95 -25.10 25.44 -14.92
N ILE A 96 -24.53 24.86 -13.84
CA ILE A 96 -23.35 23.98 -13.87
C ILE A 96 -23.79 22.56 -13.57
N ASP A 97 -23.41 21.64 -14.44
CA ASP A 97 -23.60 20.21 -14.17
C ASP A 97 -22.43 19.68 -13.33
N ILE A 98 -22.72 19.20 -12.11
CA ILE A 98 -21.71 18.71 -11.14
C ILE A 98 -22.02 17.25 -10.84
N ASP A 99 -21.08 16.35 -11.14
CA ASP A 99 -21.23 14.90 -11.03
C ASP A 99 -21.60 14.45 -9.60
N ILE A 100 -20.85 14.86 -8.59
CA ILE A 100 -21.10 14.50 -7.19
C ILE A 100 -22.42 15.09 -6.66
N ALA A 101 -22.85 16.27 -7.12
CA ALA A 101 -24.10 16.87 -6.71
C ALA A 101 -25.30 16.06 -7.22
N LEU A 102 -25.20 15.44 -8.38
CA LEU A 102 -26.21 14.51 -8.89
C LEU A 102 -26.29 13.27 -8.00
N LEU A 103 -25.14 12.66 -7.69
CA LEU A 103 -25.05 11.49 -6.82
C LEU A 103 -25.70 11.75 -5.45
N TYR A 104 -25.40 12.89 -4.80
CA TYR A 104 -25.97 13.24 -3.51
C TYR A 104 -27.46 13.49 -3.58
N ARG A 105 -27.95 14.18 -4.59
CA ARG A 105 -29.41 14.39 -4.77
C ARG A 105 -30.18 13.07 -4.89
N LEU A 106 -29.61 12.07 -5.56
CA LEU A 106 -30.25 10.76 -5.71
C LEU A 106 -30.25 9.99 -4.39
N THR A 107 -29.17 10.03 -3.65
CA THR A 107 -29.06 9.34 -2.36
C THR A 107 -29.88 10.03 -1.26
N ASP A 108 -29.87 11.37 -1.20
CA ASP A 108 -30.65 12.14 -0.20
C ASP A 108 -32.17 12.02 -0.42
N ARG A 109 -32.63 11.84 -1.67
CA ARG A 109 -34.05 11.58 -1.98
C ARG A 109 -34.45 10.11 -1.83
N GLY A 110 -33.50 9.23 -1.57
CA GLY A 110 -33.65 7.80 -1.56
C GLY A 110 -33.51 7.23 -2.99
N VAL A 111 -32.50 6.39 -3.16
CA VAL A 111 -32.15 5.73 -4.44
C VAL A 111 -33.33 4.95 -5.05
N ALA A 112 -34.26 4.51 -4.18
CA ALA A 112 -35.47 3.80 -4.59
C ALA A 112 -36.44 4.65 -5.46
N SER A 113 -36.40 5.97 -5.39
CA SER A 113 -37.28 6.86 -6.13
C SER A 113 -36.82 7.18 -7.56
N ALA A 114 -35.58 6.92 -7.91
CA ALA A 114 -35.01 7.18 -9.24
C ALA A 114 -35.27 6.01 -10.18
N ASP A 115 -35.37 6.27 -11.50
CA ASP A 115 -35.43 5.21 -12.50
C ASP A 115 -34.03 4.55 -12.71
N THR A 116 -34.04 3.34 -13.27
CA THR A 116 -32.81 2.54 -13.44
C THR A 116 -31.83 3.20 -14.41
N GLU A 117 -32.31 3.88 -15.45
CA GLU A 117 -31.46 4.56 -16.44
C GLU A 117 -30.71 5.75 -15.80
N THR A 118 -31.39 6.54 -14.99
CA THR A 118 -30.76 7.62 -14.21
C THR A 118 -29.70 7.10 -13.25
N LEU A 119 -29.95 5.99 -12.58
CA LEU A 119 -28.97 5.35 -11.70
C LEU A 119 -27.74 4.84 -12.46
N GLU A 120 -27.93 4.19 -13.61
CA GLU A 120 -26.81 3.70 -14.46
C GLU A 120 -25.95 4.88 -14.97
N VAL A 121 -26.60 5.94 -15.49
CA VAL A 121 -25.88 7.14 -15.96
C VAL A 121 -25.08 7.77 -14.82
N THR A 122 -25.64 7.83 -13.61
CA THR A 122 -24.95 8.38 -12.45
C THR A 122 -23.80 7.48 -12.00
N ALA A 123 -23.99 6.16 -12.01
CA ALA A 123 -22.93 5.21 -11.68
C ALA A 123 -21.72 5.31 -12.63
N MET A 124 -21.96 5.52 -13.92
CA MET A 124 -20.91 5.69 -14.94
C MET A 124 -20.13 7.00 -14.78
N ARG A 125 -20.67 8.02 -14.11
CA ARG A 125 -19.97 9.27 -13.83
C ARG A 125 -18.97 9.18 -12.66
N TYR A 126 -18.99 8.10 -11.89
CA TYR A 126 -18.04 7.86 -10.81
C TYR A 126 -16.73 7.34 -11.40
N ARG A 127 -15.74 8.22 -11.59
CA ARG A 127 -14.43 7.91 -12.19
C ARG A 127 -13.38 7.53 -11.15
N GLY A 128 -13.56 7.94 -9.89
CA GLY A 128 -12.66 7.69 -8.77
C GLY A 128 -13.09 8.43 -7.49
N PRO A 129 -12.26 8.39 -6.43
CA PRO A 129 -12.51 9.11 -5.19
C PRO A 129 -12.68 10.63 -5.42
N PHE A 130 -13.44 11.28 -4.57
CA PHE A 130 -13.64 12.73 -4.65
C PHE A 130 -12.30 13.49 -4.63
N LEU A 131 -12.07 14.35 -5.65
CA LEU A 131 -10.86 15.14 -5.84
C LEU A 131 -9.57 14.27 -5.75
N GLU A 132 -9.52 13.21 -6.52
CA GLU A 132 -8.34 12.35 -6.64
C GLU A 132 -7.12 13.18 -7.06
N GLY A 133 -5.96 12.95 -6.45
CA GLY A 133 -4.73 13.70 -6.75
C GLY A 133 -4.68 15.16 -6.26
N LEU A 134 -5.80 15.71 -5.74
CA LEU A 134 -5.84 17.07 -5.19
C LEU A 134 -5.72 17.05 -3.67
N ASP A 135 -4.50 16.75 -3.19
CA ASP A 135 -4.21 16.80 -1.76
C ASP A 135 -3.51 18.10 -1.37
N LEU A 136 -4.03 18.75 -0.31
CA LEU A 136 -3.46 19.91 0.35
C LEU A 136 -3.24 19.55 1.82
N ALA A 137 -2.28 18.66 2.06
CA ALA A 137 -2.03 18.06 3.38
C ALA A 137 -1.72 19.09 4.48
N ASN A 138 -1.14 20.24 4.12
CA ASN A 138 -0.81 21.32 5.07
C ASN A 138 -2.03 22.17 5.47
N PHE A 139 -3.21 21.95 4.87
CA PHE A 139 -4.44 22.72 5.11
C PHE A 139 -5.48 21.83 5.77
N HIS A 140 -5.38 21.67 7.08
CA HIS A 140 -6.14 20.70 7.87
C HIS A 140 -7.65 20.77 7.64
N ASP A 141 -8.22 21.98 7.63
CA ASP A 141 -9.68 22.16 7.45
C ASP A 141 -10.13 21.72 6.07
N PHE A 142 -9.37 22.06 5.03
CA PHE A 142 -9.64 21.60 3.67
C PHE A 142 -9.42 20.09 3.53
N HIS A 143 -8.37 19.56 4.12
CA HIS A 143 -8.07 18.12 4.08
C HIS A 143 -9.16 17.30 4.78
N SER A 144 -9.57 17.71 5.99
CA SER A 144 -10.64 17.06 6.75
C SER A 144 -11.98 17.11 6.00
N TRP A 145 -12.28 18.24 5.36
CA TRP A 145 -13.45 18.36 4.50
C TRP A 145 -13.38 17.40 3.30
N CYS A 146 -12.21 17.28 2.61
CA CYS A 146 -12.03 16.35 1.51
C CYS A 146 -12.21 14.89 1.95
N LEU A 147 -11.70 14.51 3.12
CA LEU A 147 -11.87 13.15 3.65
C LEU A 147 -13.35 12.86 3.93
N ALA A 148 -14.05 13.77 4.57
CA ALA A 148 -15.47 13.62 4.85
C ALA A 148 -16.31 13.51 3.55
N GLU A 149 -15.97 14.30 2.52
CA GLU A 149 -16.65 14.22 1.22
C GLU A 149 -16.29 12.96 0.44
N ARG A 150 -15.05 12.46 0.52
CA ARG A 150 -14.65 11.16 -0.05
C ARG A 150 -15.46 10.02 0.54
N GLU A 151 -15.58 9.99 1.86
CA GLU A 151 -16.36 8.98 2.57
C GLU A 151 -17.86 9.08 2.24
N ARG A 152 -18.40 10.30 2.21
CA ARG A 152 -19.80 10.53 1.82
C ARG A 152 -20.07 10.07 0.39
N ALA A 153 -19.20 10.40 -0.56
CA ALA A 153 -19.30 9.99 -1.96
C ALA A 153 -19.21 8.47 -2.11
N MET A 154 -18.30 7.81 -1.37
CA MET A 154 -18.16 6.36 -1.37
C MET A 154 -19.41 5.67 -0.84
N ARG A 155 -19.99 6.14 0.28
CA ARG A 155 -21.25 5.61 0.82
C ARG A 155 -22.41 5.80 -0.16
N ALA A 156 -22.51 6.96 -0.78
CA ALA A 156 -23.53 7.26 -1.76
C ALA A 156 -23.40 6.35 -3.00
N GLN A 157 -22.19 6.14 -3.49
CA GLN A 157 -21.92 5.25 -4.63
C GLN A 157 -22.20 3.78 -4.28
N THR A 158 -21.86 3.33 -3.09
CA THR A 158 -22.16 1.97 -2.60
C THR A 158 -23.67 1.73 -2.56
N ALA A 159 -24.45 2.69 -2.03
CA ALA A 159 -25.91 2.62 -1.99
C ALA A 159 -26.51 2.57 -3.39
N LEU A 160 -26.01 3.41 -4.30
CA LEU A 160 -26.48 3.46 -5.69
C LEU A 160 -26.19 2.14 -6.44
N LEU A 161 -24.96 1.61 -6.34
CA LEU A 161 -24.58 0.35 -6.96
C LEU A 161 -25.35 -0.84 -6.39
N SER A 162 -25.60 -0.87 -5.08
CA SER A 162 -26.40 -1.91 -4.44
C SER A 162 -27.82 -1.92 -5.00
N ALA A 163 -28.44 -0.76 -5.13
CA ALA A 163 -29.79 -0.63 -5.71
C ALA A 163 -29.80 -1.01 -7.21
N LEU A 164 -28.77 -0.67 -7.96
CA LEU A 164 -28.65 -1.07 -9.37
C LEU A 164 -28.55 -2.59 -9.53
N VAL A 165 -27.67 -3.24 -8.75
CA VAL A 165 -27.51 -4.69 -8.79
C VAL A 165 -28.81 -5.41 -8.44
N GLU A 166 -29.56 -4.88 -7.48
CA GLU A 166 -30.85 -5.43 -7.09
C GLU A 166 -31.91 -5.28 -8.18
N ARG A 167 -32.05 -4.09 -8.77
CA ARG A 167 -33.03 -3.81 -9.83
C ARG A 167 -32.74 -4.51 -11.15
N LEU A 168 -31.46 -4.74 -11.46
CA LEU A 168 -31.02 -5.42 -12.65
C LEU A 168 -30.94 -6.96 -12.47
N GLY A 169 -31.55 -7.50 -11.42
CA GLY A 169 -31.57 -8.95 -11.15
C GLY A 169 -32.07 -9.80 -12.33
N ASP A 170 -33.03 -9.30 -13.11
CA ASP A 170 -33.55 -9.94 -14.31
C ASP A 170 -32.66 -9.73 -15.56
N ALA A 171 -31.66 -8.88 -15.48
CA ALA A 171 -30.70 -8.57 -16.55
C ALA A 171 -29.27 -8.74 -16.07
N PRO A 172 -28.82 -9.98 -15.79
CA PRO A 172 -27.56 -10.24 -15.10
C PRO A 172 -26.31 -9.75 -15.84
N GLU A 173 -26.35 -9.65 -17.18
CA GLU A 173 -25.25 -9.08 -17.98
C GLU A 173 -25.08 -7.58 -17.72
N ARG A 174 -26.18 -6.83 -17.53
CA ARG A 174 -26.16 -5.41 -17.19
C ARG A 174 -25.78 -5.19 -15.71
N ALA A 175 -26.22 -6.07 -14.82
CA ALA A 175 -25.90 -6.01 -13.39
C ALA A 175 -24.42 -6.28 -13.09
N LEU A 176 -23.76 -7.11 -13.89
CA LEU A 176 -22.40 -7.62 -13.63
C LEU A 176 -21.35 -6.52 -13.46
N PRO A 177 -21.24 -5.50 -14.34
CA PRO A 177 -20.26 -4.41 -14.15
C PRO A 177 -20.47 -3.64 -12.83
N HIS A 178 -21.72 -3.44 -12.43
CA HIS A 178 -22.07 -2.74 -11.19
C HIS A 178 -21.77 -3.59 -9.96
N ALA A 179 -21.97 -4.91 -10.02
CA ALA A 179 -21.59 -5.82 -8.96
C ALA A 179 -20.07 -5.91 -8.78
N HIS A 180 -19.30 -5.90 -9.86
CA HIS A 180 -17.84 -5.80 -9.80
C HIS A 180 -17.39 -4.45 -9.18
N ALA A 181 -18.00 -3.35 -9.56
CA ALA A 181 -17.72 -2.05 -8.99
C ALA A 181 -18.03 -2.00 -7.48
N LEU A 182 -19.16 -2.58 -7.07
CA LEU A 182 -19.56 -2.67 -5.67
C LEU A 182 -18.54 -3.45 -4.83
N VAL A 183 -18.10 -4.61 -5.31
CA VAL A 183 -17.09 -5.43 -4.61
C VAL A 183 -15.73 -4.74 -4.57
N ARG A 184 -15.37 -3.90 -5.56
CA ARG A 184 -14.14 -3.08 -5.50
C ARG A 184 -14.22 -1.98 -4.46
N LEU A 185 -15.37 -1.33 -4.30
CA LEU A 185 -15.58 -0.28 -3.29
C LEU A 185 -15.68 -0.84 -1.88
N SER A 186 -16.20 -2.06 -1.73
CA SER A 186 -16.39 -2.71 -0.44
C SER A 186 -15.86 -4.15 -0.47
N PRO A 187 -14.52 -4.36 -0.46
CA PRO A 187 -13.90 -5.67 -0.63
C PRO A 187 -14.24 -6.69 0.45
N PHE A 188 -14.58 -6.23 1.65
CA PHE A 188 -14.93 -7.04 2.82
C PHE A 188 -16.44 -7.26 2.98
N ASP A 189 -17.26 -6.63 2.14
CA ASP A 189 -18.71 -6.83 2.15
C ASP A 189 -19.05 -8.21 1.58
N GLU A 190 -19.43 -9.13 2.50
CA GLU A 190 -19.77 -10.52 2.16
C GLU A 190 -21.02 -10.58 1.29
N ASP A 191 -22.02 -9.72 1.52
CA ASP A 191 -23.27 -9.71 0.76
C ASP A 191 -23.07 -9.16 -0.66
N ALA A 192 -22.27 -8.11 -0.83
CA ALA A 192 -21.90 -7.59 -2.13
C ALA A 192 -21.20 -8.65 -2.99
N ARG A 193 -20.26 -9.36 -2.40
CA ARG A 193 -19.52 -10.45 -3.07
C ARG A 193 -20.42 -11.66 -3.33
N ALA A 194 -21.33 -12.00 -2.42
CA ALA A 194 -22.30 -13.06 -2.61
C ALA A 194 -23.24 -12.77 -3.79
N ARG A 195 -23.68 -11.51 -3.95
CA ARG A 195 -24.48 -11.07 -5.13
C ARG A 195 -23.68 -11.24 -6.42
N LEU A 196 -22.41 -10.84 -6.45
CA LEU A 196 -21.54 -11.03 -7.61
C LEU A 196 -21.38 -12.52 -7.97
N ILE A 197 -21.15 -13.40 -6.98
CA ILE A 197 -21.04 -14.85 -7.20
C ILE A 197 -22.32 -15.40 -7.81
N ARG A 198 -23.50 -15.03 -7.31
CA ARG A 198 -24.77 -15.47 -7.87
C ARG A 198 -24.95 -15.02 -9.32
N LEU A 199 -24.65 -13.76 -9.63
CA LEU A 199 -24.70 -13.23 -11.00
C LEU A 199 -23.77 -14.01 -11.94
N LEU A 200 -22.53 -14.29 -11.52
CA LEU A 200 -21.58 -15.08 -12.31
C LEU A 200 -22.08 -16.51 -12.56
N LEU A 201 -22.69 -17.16 -11.56
CA LEU A 201 -23.29 -18.47 -11.71
C LEU A 201 -24.48 -18.46 -12.68
N THR A 202 -25.35 -17.45 -12.60
CA THR A 202 -26.47 -17.22 -13.51
C THR A 202 -25.98 -17.05 -14.95
N LEU A 203 -24.89 -16.34 -15.15
CA LEU A 203 -24.23 -16.12 -16.46
C LEU A 203 -23.37 -17.31 -16.93
N ARG A 204 -23.45 -18.47 -16.26
CA ARG A 204 -22.66 -19.66 -16.55
C ARG A 204 -21.14 -19.43 -16.55
N ARG A 205 -20.65 -18.58 -15.64
CA ARG A 205 -19.21 -18.27 -15.40
C ARG A 205 -18.71 -18.89 -14.08
N PRO A 206 -18.77 -20.24 -13.90
CA PRO A 206 -18.50 -20.86 -12.60
C PRO A 206 -17.05 -20.74 -12.16
N ARG A 207 -16.09 -20.62 -13.08
CA ARG A 207 -14.68 -20.43 -12.74
C ARG A 207 -14.43 -19.10 -12.05
N GLU A 208 -15.02 -18.03 -12.54
CA GLU A 208 -14.90 -16.69 -11.95
C GLU A 208 -15.67 -16.60 -10.63
N ALA A 209 -16.86 -17.20 -10.56
CA ALA A 209 -17.61 -17.32 -9.31
C ALA A 209 -16.79 -18.02 -8.21
N GLU A 210 -16.08 -19.11 -8.57
CA GLU A 210 -15.23 -19.83 -7.63
C GLU A 210 -14.01 -18.98 -7.22
N GLN A 211 -13.39 -18.22 -8.13
CA GLN A 211 -12.31 -17.29 -7.80
C GLN A 211 -12.75 -16.22 -6.79
N HIS A 212 -13.92 -15.61 -7.03
CA HIS A 212 -14.48 -14.61 -6.10
C HIS A 212 -14.88 -15.22 -4.75
N PHE A 213 -15.35 -16.46 -4.73
CA PHE A 213 -15.65 -17.20 -3.51
C PHE A 213 -14.36 -17.44 -2.70
N GLN A 214 -13.31 -17.99 -3.32
CA GLN A 214 -12.04 -18.28 -2.65
C GLN A 214 -11.37 -16.99 -2.14
N LEU A 215 -11.39 -15.93 -2.96
CA LEU A 215 -10.88 -14.64 -2.55
C LEU A 215 -11.66 -14.06 -1.37
N GLY A 216 -13.00 -14.12 -1.42
CA GLY A 216 -13.85 -13.64 -0.31
C GLY A 216 -13.61 -14.40 0.98
N MET A 217 -13.55 -15.74 0.94
CA MET A 217 -13.25 -16.55 2.11
C MET A 217 -11.87 -16.26 2.71
N ARG A 218 -10.89 -15.98 1.83
CA ARG A 218 -9.54 -15.59 2.27
C ARG A 218 -9.56 -14.24 2.96
N LEU A 219 -10.16 -13.21 2.34
CA LEU A 219 -10.24 -11.86 2.90
C LEU A 219 -10.96 -11.83 4.25
N ILE A 220 -12.09 -12.55 4.39
CA ILE A 220 -12.84 -12.66 5.65
C ILE A 220 -11.98 -13.32 6.72
N LYS A 221 -11.27 -14.40 6.38
CA LYS A 221 -10.37 -15.10 7.28
C LYS A 221 -9.18 -14.22 7.70
N GLU A 222 -8.57 -13.52 6.75
CA GLU A 222 -7.43 -12.62 6.99
C GLU A 222 -7.83 -11.39 7.83
N ALA A 223 -9.05 -10.90 7.66
CA ALA A 223 -9.61 -9.81 8.46
C ALA A 223 -10.11 -10.24 9.85
N GLY A 224 -10.08 -11.54 10.17
CA GLY A 224 -10.60 -12.04 11.45
C GLY A 224 -12.13 -11.91 11.61
N ILE A 225 -12.85 -11.65 10.52
CA ILE A 225 -14.31 -11.48 10.51
C ILE A 225 -14.98 -12.84 10.60
N THR A 226 -16.00 -12.96 11.44
CA THR A 226 -16.81 -14.19 11.51
C THR A 226 -17.69 -14.27 10.25
N PRO A 227 -17.53 -15.31 9.38
CA PRO A 227 -18.31 -15.42 8.16
C PRO A 227 -19.81 -15.49 8.44
N SER A 228 -20.62 -14.67 7.76
CA SER A 228 -22.10 -14.75 7.82
C SER A 228 -22.65 -15.99 7.11
N GLY A 229 -21.82 -16.66 6.32
CA GLY A 229 -22.20 -17.79 5.46
C GLY A 229 -22.87 -17.37 4.16
N ALA A 230 -22.94 -16.07 3.84
CA ALA A 230 -23.55 -15.57 2.62
C ALA A 230 -22.84 -16.08 1.36
N LEU A 231 -21.50 -16.14 1.38
CA LEU A 231 -20.70 -16.69 0.27
C LEU A 231 -20.99 -18.17 0.04
N VAL A 232 -21.10 -18.95 1.11
CA VAL A 232 -21.41 -20.41 1.02
C VAL A 232 -22.81 -20.61 0.44
N ARG A 233 -23.79 -19.81 0.86
CA ARG A 233 -25.15 -19.85 0.30
C ARG A 233 -25.14 -19.44 -1.16
N ALA A 234 -24.48 -18.34 -1.53
CA ALA A 234 -24.39 -17.84 -2.88
C ALA A 234 -23.79 -18.86 -3.87
N ARG A 235 -22.81 -19.65 -3.43
CA ARG A 235 -22.19 -20.73 -4.22
C ARG A 235 -23.18 -21.87 -4.54
N ARG A 236 -24.18 -22.12 -3.67
CA ARG A 236 -25.14 -23.24 -3.77
C ARG A 236 -26.42 -22.86 -4.49
N GLU A 237 -26.82 -21.60 -4.46
CA GLU A 237 -28.11 -21.13 -4.97
C GLU A 237 -27.90 -19.96 -5.95
N PRO A 238 -28.01 -20.19 -7.27
CA PRO A 238 -28.08 -19.08 -8.23
C PRO A 238 -29.38 -18.27 -8.03
N LEU A 239 -29.40 -16.98 -8.37
CA LEU A 239 -30.56 -16.10 -8.26
C LEU A 239 -31.76 -16.70 -9.03
N GLY A 240 -32.79 -17.14 -8.28
CA GLY A 240 -34.14 -17.27 -8.80
C GLY A 240 -34.83 -15.92 -8.82
N PRO A 241 -35.95 -15.73 -9.57
CA PRO A 241 -36.68 -14.45 -9.56
C PRO A 241 -37.11 -14.07 -8.13
N PRO A 242 -37.07 -12.79 -7.76
CA PRO A 242 -37.36 -12.35 -6.41
C PRO A 242 -38.78 -12.72 -6.02
N ALA A 243 -38.94 -13.47 -4.93
CA ALA A 243 -40.24 -13.59 -4.27
C ALA A 243 -40.66 -12.21 -3.79
N ALA A 244 -41.84 -11.77 -4.21
CA ALA A 244 -42.42 -10.51 -3.83
C ALA A 244 -42.61 -10.47 -2.30
N GLU A 245 -41.72 -9.78 -1.60
CA GLU A 245 -41.92 -9.43 -0.20
C GLU A 245 -42.93 -8.28 -0.11
N ALA A 246 -43.93 -8.47 0.76
CA ALA A 246 -44.91 -7.48 1.04
C ALA A 246 -44.28 -6.20 1.62
N PRO A 247 -44.78 -4.99 1.24
CA PRO A 247 -44.17 -3.75 1.71
C PRO A 247 -44.31 -3.62 3.22
N PRO A 248 -43.27 -3.15 3.91
CA PRO A 248 -43.37 -2.83 5.33
C PRO A 248 -44.37 -1.65 5.56
N PRO A 249 -45.04 -1.59 6.70
CA PRO A 249 -46.03 -0.59 6.94
C PRO A 249 -45.42 0.83 6.94
N ALA A 250 -46.05 1.69 6.19
CA ALA A 250 -45.66 3.09 6.07
C ALA A 250 -45.54 3.76 7.44
N ARG A 251 -44.32 4.16 7.79
CA ARG A 251 -44.10 5.12 8.88
C ARG A 251 -44.38 6.52 8.31
N SER A 252 -45.29 7.20 8.95
CA SER A 252 -45.63 8.60 8.68
C SER A 252 -44.39 9.47 8.87
N THR A 253 -43.84 9.95 7.77
CA THR A 253 -42.82 10.99 7.78
C THR A 253 -43.49 12.36 7.69
N ASP A 254 -43.84 12.92 8.83
CA ASP A 254 -43.90 14.37 8.97
C ASP A 254 -42.47 14.87 9.21
N VAL A 255 -41.73 15.09 8.13
CA VAL A 255 -40.52 15.89 8.14
C VAL A 255 -40.89 17.28 7.62
N PRO A 256 -40.73 18.32 8.43
CA PRO A 256 -40.94 19.68 7.95
C PRO A 256 -39.81 20.02 6.93
N PRO A 257 -40.08 20.92 5.96
CA PRO A 257 -39.20 21.18 4.83
C PRO A 257 -37.87 21.76 5.28
N ALA A 258 -36.80 21.30 4.63
CA ALA A 258 -35.44 21.78 4.78
C ALA A 258 -35.36 23.28 4.41
N GLY A 259 -35.30 24.10 5.41
CA GLY A 259 -35.23 25.56 5.27
C GLY A 259 -35.26 26.25 6.63
N THR A 260 -34.45 25.76 7.60
CA THR A 260 -34.32 26.47 8.88
C THR A 260 -32.88 26.88 9.10
N ASP A 261 -32.72 28.18 9.21
CA ASP A 261 -31.53 28.94 9.57
C ASP A 261 -30.57 28.24 10.50
N GLY A 262 -29.27 28.24 10.12
CA GLY A 262 -28.19 27.75 10.96
C GLY A 262 -28.19 28.34 12.38
N ALA A 263 -28.73 29.56 12.54
CA ALA A 263 -28.95 30.23 13.81
C ALA A 263 -30.02 29.52 14.68
N ALA A 264 -31.06 28.96 14.08
CA ALA A 264 -32.10 28.23 14.82
C ALA A 264 -31.57 26.87 15.33
N LEU A 265 -30.72 26.19 14.55
CA LEU A 265 -30.05 24.95 14.97
C LEU A 265 -29.07 25.23 16.11
N ASP A 266 -28.25 26.28 16.00
CA ASP A 266 -27.29 26.70 17.03
C ASP A 266 -28.02 27.09 18.34
N ALA A 267 -29.17 27.80 18.27
CA ALA A 267 -29.97 28.13 19.45
C ALA A 267 -30.57 26.90 20.13
N ARG A 268 -31.09 25.95 19.34
CA ARG A 268 -31.60 24.66 19.86
C ARG A 268 -30.52 23.84 20.52
N MET A 269 -29.35 23.79 19.91
CA MET A 269 -28.17 23.08 20.47
C MET A 269 -27.75 23.72 21.81
N HIS A 270 -27.60 25.03 21.89
CA HIS A 270 -27.28 25.72 23.16
C HIS A 270 -28.32 25.43 24.25
N GLN A 271 -29.62 25.43 23.91
CA GLN A 271 -30.66 25.10 24.85
C GLN A 271 -30.62 23.61 25.29
N ALA A 272 -30.26 22.70 24.38
CA ALA A 272 -30.11 21.27 24.70
C ALA A 272 -28.89 21.04 25.61
N LEU A 273 -27.72 21.63 25.27
CA LEU A 273 -26.50 21.54 26.07
C LEU A 273 -26.65 22.09 27.49
N ALA A 274 -27.43 23.19 27.67
CA ALA A 274 -27.72 23.77 28.98
C ALA A 274 -28.56 22.86 29.92
N ARG A 275 -29.14 21.77 29.39
CA ARG A 275 -29.92 20.77 30.14
C ARG A 275 -29.16 19.56 30.53
N LEU A 276 -27.93 19.41 30.05
CA LEU A 276 -27.01 18.28 30.35
C LEU A 276 -26.27 18.57 31.64
N ASP A 277 -26.00 17.52 32.39
CA ASP A 277 -25.08 17.57 33.51
C ASP A 277 -23.61 17.59 33.03
N ALA A 278 -22.69 17.74 33.95
CA ALA A 278 -21.27 17.83 33.63
C ALA A 278 -20.71 16.53 32.98
N ASP A 279 -21.18 15.37 33.43
CA ASP A 279 -20.74 14.07 32.92
C ASP A 279 -21.24 13.84 31.48
N ALA A 280 -22.49 14.20 31.19
CA ALA A 280 -23.05 14.11 29.86
C ALA A 280 -22.38 15.09 28.88
N LEU A 281 -22.08 16.32 29.33
CA LEU A 281 -21.35 17.28 28.52
C LEU A 281 -19.91 16.83 28.24
N GLU A 282 -19.23 16.28 29.25
CA GLU A 282 -17.90 15.69 29.09
C GLU A 282 -17.91 14.52 28.09
N THR A 283 -18.89 13.63 28.23
CA THR A 283 -19.09 12.50 27.32
C THR A 283 -19.30 12.99 25.87
N LEU A 284 -20.11 14.03 25.66
CA LEU A 284 -20.29 14.61 24.32
C LEU A 284 -19.06 15.31 23.77
N HIS A 285 -18.24 15.94 24.61
CA HIS A 285 -16.95 16.48 24.15
C HIS A 285 -16.04 15.37 23.62
N TRP A 286 -15.93 14.25 24.34
CA TRP A 286 -15.16 13.10 23.85
C TRP A 286 -15.78 12.46 22.63
N ALA A 287 -17.10 12.34 22.58
CA ALA A 287 -17.82 11.87 21.40
C ALA A 287 -17.55 12.74 20.16
N ALA A 288 -17.46 14.08 20.34
CA ALA A 288 -17.16 14.99 19.24
C ALA A 288 -15.72 14.84 18.72
N VAL A 289 -14.75 14.52 19.60
CA VAL A 289 -13.34 14.27 19.21
C VAL A 289 -13.19 12.89 18.58
N LEU A 290 -13.95 11.88 19.00
CA LEU A 290 -13.93 10.50 18.48
C LEU A 290 -14.80 10.33 17.21
N SER A 291 -15.65 11.33 16.88
CA SER A 291 -16.53 11.26 15.69
C SER A 291 -15.73 10.94 14.41
N PRO A 292 -16.22 10.08 13.49
CA PRO A 292 -17.61 9.55 13.44
C PRO A 292 -17.87 8.27 14.22
N CYS A 293 -16.87 7.60 14.79
CA CYS A 293 -17.03 6.33 15.49
C CYS A 293 -17.17 6.53 17.00
N ILE A 294 -18.41 6.56 17.47
CA ILE A 294 -18.74 6.73 18.90
C ILE A 294 -19.13 5.37 19.49
N ASP A 295 -18.27 4.82 20.34
CA ASP A 295 -18.58 3.62 21.11
C ASP A 295 -18.47 3.86 22.62
N ALA A 296 -19.28 3.15 23.38
CA ALA A 296 -19.38 3.34 24.83
C ALA A 296 -18.10 2.92 25.58
N ALA A 297 -17.35 1.96 25.05
CA ALA A 297 -16.12 1.49 25.68
C ALA A 297 -15.00 2.53 25.58
N SER A 298 -14.81 3.12 24.40
CA SER A 298 -13.87 4.23 24.21
C SER A 298 -14.26 5.45 25.05
N LEU A 299 -15.54 5.80 25.12
CA LEU A 299 -16.02 6.90 25.96
C LEU A 299 -15.72 6.63 27.44
N SER A 300 -16.02 5.44 27.97
CA SER A 300 -15.72 5.06 29.35
C SER A 300 -14.21 5.15 29.66
N ARG A 301 -13.36 4.68 28.73
CA ARG A 301 -11.90 4.76 28.87
C ARG A 301 -11.39 6.20 28.99
N PHE A 302 -11.89 7.11 28.15
CA PHE A 302 -11.36 8.47 28.09
C PHE A 302 -11.98 9.41 29.13
N THR A 303 -13.26 9.23 29.48
CA THR A 303 -13.91 10.02 30.52
C THR A 303 -13.57 9.53 31.93
N GLY A 304 -13.26 8.22 32.09
CA GLY A 304 -13.12 7.56 33.39
C GLY A 304 -14.46 7.26 34.08
N LEU A 305 -15.58 7.49 33.39
CA LEU A 305 -16.92 7.15 33.88
C LEU A 305 -17.22 5.66 33.69
N ASP A 306 -17.99 5.08 34.59
CA ASP A 306 -18.46 3.69 34.45
C ASP A 306 -19.51 3.56 33.31
N ALA A 307 -19.75 2.33 32.86
CA ALA A 307 -20.61 2.04 31.73
C ALA A 307 -22.08 2.52 31.97
N ASN A 308 -22.57 2.52 33.22
CA ASN A 308 -23.93 2.99 33.52
C ASN A 308 -24.03 4.51 33.36
N ARG A 309 -23.04 5.27 33.87
CA ARG A 309 -22.99 6.72 33.72
C ARG A 309 -22.83 7.13 32.26
N ILE A 310 -22.02 6.39 31.47
CA ILE A 310 -21.93 6.61 30.02
C ILE A 310 -23.31 6.36 29.36
N GLY A 311 -23.97 5.24 29.71
CA GLY A 311 -25.31 4.93 29.22
C GLY A 311 -26.32 6.05 29.51
N GLU A 312 -26.40 6.52 30.77
CA GLU A 312 -27.26 7.63 31.19
C GLU A 312 -26.96 8.92 30.40
N SER A 313 -25.68 9.23 30.17
CA SER A 313 -25.23 10.39 29.43
C SER A 313 -25.62 10.32 27.95
N LEU A 314 -25.46 9.15 27.32
CA LEU A 314 -25.86 8.93 25.92
C LEU A 314 -27.36 8.97 25.74
N GLU A 315 -28.15 8.35 26.65
CA GLU A 315 -29.60 8.42 26.63
C GLU A 315 -30.12 9.86 26.84
N ALA A 316 -29.44 10.65 27.67
CA ALA A 316 -29.78 12.06 27.85
C ALA A 316 -29.55 12.85 26.55
N ALA A 317 -28.45 12.57 25.85
CA ALA A 317 -28.11 13.17 24.57
C ALA A 317 -29.11 12.76 23.45
N GLU A 318 -29.51 11.49 23.41
CA GLU A 318 -30.54 11.00 22.46
C GLU A 318 -31.89 11.65 22.70
N ARG A 319 -32.34 11.72 23.96
CA ARG A 319 -33.59 12.38 24.33
C ARG A 319 -33.63 13.87 23.89
N LEU A 320 -32.51 14.53 23.89
CA LEU A 320 -32.34 15.90 23.41
C LEU A 320 -32.06 15.99 21.89
N GLN A 321 -32.10 14.88 21.17
CA GLN A 321 -31.86 14.79 19.73
C GLN A 321 -30.45 15.30 19.31
N LEU A 322 -29.47 15.18 20.19
CA LEU A 322 -28.08 15.50 19.89
C LEU A 322 -27.35 14.30 19.24
N LEU A 323 -27.72 13.09 19.67
CA LEU A 323 -27.27 11.82 19.11
C LEU A 323 -28.42 11.03 18.55
N GLU A 324 -28.15 10.15 17.60
CA GLU A 324 -29.10 9.18 17.05
C GLU A 324 -28.42 7.80 16.94
N ALA A 325 -29.19 6.74 17.19
CA ALA A 325 -28.75 5.37 17.00
C ALA A 325 -28.87 4.98 15.52
N THR A 326 -27.79 4.48 14.95
CA THR A 326 -27.74 3.96 13.58
C THR A 326 -27.35 2.47 13.62
N GLU A 327 -27.47 1.77 12.50
CA GLU A 327 -27.02 0.36 12.38
C GLU A 327 -25.53 0.19 12.68
N ARG A 328 -24.74 1.26 12.63
CA ARG A 328 -23.28 1.27 12.91
C ARG A 328 -22.91 1.76 14.31
N GLY A 329 -23.88 2.08 15.15
CA GLY A 329 -23.69 2.65 16.48
C GLY A 329 -24.27 4.06 16.63
N LEU A 330 -23.84 4.78 17.65
CA LEU A 330 -24.28 6.13 17.93
C LEU A 330 -23.53 7.15 17.05
N CYS A 331 -24.26 8.11 16.49
CA CYS A 331 -23.66 9.23 15.78
C CYS A 331 -24.39 10.54 16.12
N PHE A 332 -23.77 11.67 15.86
CA PHE A 332 -24.45 12.96 16.01
C PHE A 332 -25.56 13.08 14.98
N SER A 333 -26.75 13.50 15.43
CA SER A 333 -27.93 13.71 14.57
C SER A 333 -27.70 14.77 13.46
N HIS A 334 -26.67 15.60 13.62
CA HIS A 334 -26.21 16.52 12.60
C HIS A 334 -24.71 16.78 12.74
N ALA A 335 -23.95 16.62 11.65
CA ALA A 335 -22.49 16.84 11.63
C ALA A 335 -22.04 18.20 12.19
N ARG A 336 -22.89 19.24 12.01
CA ARG A 336 -22.63 20.57 12.57
C ARG A 336 -22.66 20.58 14.09
N MET A 337 -23.38 19.68 14.74
CA MET A 337 -23.38 19.57 16.21
C MET A 337 -22.05 19.05 16.74
N ALA A 338 -21.51 18.00 16.11
CA ALA A 338 -20.16 17.49 16.43
C ALA A 338 -19.11 18.59 16.28
N HIS A 339 -19.16 19.31 15.17
CA HIS A 339 -18.22 20.39 14.89
C HIS A 339 -18.30 21.52 15.93
N ARG A 340 -19.53 21.97 16.29
CA ARG A 340 -19.73 23.02 17.30
C ARG A 340 -19.29 22.60 18.70
N LEU A 341 -19.54 21.34 19.08
CA LEU A 341 -19.05 20.81 20.35
C LEU A 341 -17.52 20.76 20.37
N TYR A 342 -16.93 20.31 19.27
CA TYR A 342 -15.48 20.30 19.12
C TYR A 342 -14.90 21.72 19.19
N GLU A 343 -15.46 22.71 18.50
CA GLU A 343 -15.02 24.12 18.59
C GLU A 343 -15.18 24.70 19.99
N GLY A 344 -16.18 24.26 20.75
CA GLY A 344 -16.40 24.67 22.14
C GLY A 344 -15.32 24.17 23.13
N ILE A 345 -14.54 23.16 22.76
CA ILE A 345 -13.41 22.67 23.57
C ILE A 345 -12.23 23.62 23.37
N SER A 346 -11.58 24.03 24.45
CA SER A 346 -10.39 24.90 24.34
C SER A 346 -9.25 24.21 23.54
N PRO A 347 -8.44 24.95 22.77
CA PRO A 347 -7.37 24.35 21.96
C PRO A 347 -6.41 23.46 22.77
N ALA A 348 -5.99 23.90 23.94
CA ALA A 348 -5.11 23.13 24.83
C ALA A 348 -5.75 21.80 25.26
N ARG A 349 -7.06 21.81 25.57
CA ARG A 349 -7.78 20.59 25.95
C ARG A 349 -7.95 19.65 24.76
N ARG A 350 -8.25 20.17 23.56
CA ARG A 350 -8.28 19.37 22.32
C ARG A 350 -6.96 18.63 22.09
N GLN A 351 -5.84 19.32 22.22
CA GLN A 351 -4.52 18.69 22.09
C GLN A 351 -4.31 17.54 23.08
N VAL A 352 -4.69 17.72 24.35
CA VAL A 352 -4.61 16.64 25.35
C VAL A 352 -5.51 15.47 25.00
N MET A 353 -6.74 15.73 24.54
CA MET A 353 -7.68 14.69 24.13
C MET A 353 -7.15 13.90 22.94
N HIS A 354 -6.68 14.56 21.90
CA HIS A 354 -6.08 13.92 20.73
C HIS A 354 -4.82 13.13 21.09
N ARG A 355 -3.97 13.65 21.99
CA ARG A 355 -2.79 12.91 22.47
C ARG A 355 -3.18 11.61 23.13
N ARG A 356 -4.14 11.61 24.06
CA ARG A 356 -4.59 10.41 24.76
C ARG A 356 -5.18 9.35 23.81
N ILE A 357 -5.90 9.80 22.78
CA ILE A 357 -6.44 8.91 21.74
C ILE A 357 -5.29 8.31 20.91
N ALA A 358 -4.33 9.13 20.49
CA ALA A 358 -3.19 8.67 19.69
C ALA A 358 -2.31 7.67 20.47
N GLU A 359 -2.03 7.93 21.75
CA GLU A 359 -1.29 7.03 22.62
C GLU A 359 -2.01 5.67 22.76
N TRP A 360 -3.33 5.68 22.97
CA TRP A 360 -4.13 4.48 23.04
C TRP A 360 -4.11 3.68 21.73
N LEU A 361 -4.31 4.36 20.60
CA LEU A 361 -4.31 3.73 19.28
C LEU A 361 -2.93 3.14 18.91
N THR A 362 -1.85 3.69 19.45
CA THR A 362 -0.49 3.15 19.25
C THR A 362 -0.28 1.83 20.00
N GLU A 363 -0.96 1.63 21.14
CA GLU A 363 -0.89 0.40 21.97
C GLU A 363 -1.77 -0.72 21.40
N ASP A 364 -2.78 -0.42 20.61
CA ASP A 364 -3.71 -1.41 20.06
C ASP A 364 -3.08 -2.15 18.87
N THR A 365 -2.97 -3.47 19.00
CA THR A 365 -2.36 -4.35 18.00
C THR A 365 -3.32 -4.81 16.90
N ALA A 366 -4.63 -4.55 17.05
CA ALA A 366 -5.67 -4.94 16.10
C ALA A 366 -5.85 -3.89 15.00
N CYS A 367 -4.81 -3.69 14.16
CA CYS A 367 -4.75 -2.59 13.21
C CYS A 367 -5.18 -2.97 11.78
N ASP A 368 -6.12 -2.21 11.22
CA ASP A 368 -6.44 -2.13 9.80
C ASP A 368 -6.03 -0.77 9.21
N LEU A 369 -6.28 -0.55 7.91
CA LEU A 369 -5.92 0.71 7.24
C LEU A 369 -6.70 1.91 7.77
N ASP A 370 -7.94 1.72 8.22
CA ASP A 370 -8.76 2.79 8.80
C ASP A 370 -8.16 3.23 10.14
N HIS A 371 -7.66 2.29 10.94
CA HIS A 371 -6.93 2.56 12.17
C HIS A 371 -5.68 3.42 11.94
N ALA A 372 -4.90 3.15 10.89
CA ALA A 372 -3.73 3.94 10.54
C ALA A 372 -4.06 5.41 10.28
N ALA A 373 -5.15 5.67 9.55
CA ALA A 373 -5.59 7.03 9.23
C ALA A 373 -6.08 7.77 10.48
N VAL A 374 -6.84 7.10 11.36
CA VAL A 374 -7.35 7.65 12.62
C VAL A 374 -6.19 7.97 13.57
N LEU A 375 -5.23 7.05 13.74
CA LEU A 375 -4.02 7.25 14.54
C LEU A 375 -3.24 8.48 14.05
N ALA A 376 -2.94 8.54 12.75
CA ALA A 376 -2.21 9.64 12.16
C ALA A 376 -2.92 10.99 12.37
N HIS A 377 -4.26 11.03 12.23
CA HIS A 377 -5.06 12.22 12.46
C HIS A 377 -4.97 12.72 13.90
N HIS A 378 -5.23 11.85 14.87
CA HIS A 378 -5.19 12.26 16.28
C HIS A 378 -3.78 12.64 16.74
N ALA A 379 -2.75 11.94 16.29
CA ALA A 379 -1.37 12.25 16.62
C ALA A 379 -0.94 13.63 16.09
N GLN A 380 -1.34 13.99 14.87
CA GLN A 380 -1.08 15.33 14.32
C GLN A 380 -1.74 16.45 15.15
N LEU A 381 -2.97 16.23 15.60
CA LEU A 381 -3.71 17.21 16.40
C LEU A 381 -3.29 17.26 17.88
N SER A 382 -2.43 16.35 18.32
CA SER A 382 -1.89 16.31 19.69
C SER A 382 -0.96 17.49 20.01
N GLY A 383 -0.41 18.15 18.99
CA GLY A 383 0.61 19.19 19.13
C GLY A 383 1.98 18.67 19.56
N ASP A 384 2.20 17.36 19.56
CA ASP A 384 3.47 16.70 19.87
C ASP A 384 4.10 16.14 18.58
N PRO A 385 5.15 16.77 18.04
CA PRO A 385 5.76 16.33 16.78
C PRO A 385 6.42 14.95 16.89
N GLY A 386 6.90 14.55 18.07
CA GLY A 386 7.49 13.23 18.28
C GLY A 386 6.44 12.12 18.21
N LEU A 387 5.34 12.28 18.95
CA LEU A 387 4.20 11.36 18.89
C LEU A 387 3.61 11.30 17.49
N ALA A 388 3.48 12.45 16.82
CA ALA A 388 2.96 12.51 15.46
C ALA A 388 3.88 11.77 14.46
N ALA A 389 5.20 11.97 14.54
CA ALA A 389 6.15 11.25 13.68
C ALA A 389 6.12 9.73 13.94
N GLN A 390 6.04 9.30 15.20
CA GLN A 390 5.91 7.89 15.56
C GLN A 390 4.60 7.28 15.04
N ALA A 391 3.50 8.01 15.10
CA ALA A 391 2.22 7.60 14.52
C ALA A 391 2.30 7.47 12.98
N MET A 392 3.03 8.37 12.31
CA MET A 392 3.28 8.24 10.85
C MET A 392 4.07 6.98 10.51
N ILE A 393 5.05 6.60 11.34
CA ILE A 393 5.80 5.34 11.17
C ILE A 393 4.88 4.15 11.32
N THR A 394 4.07 4.11 12.38
CA THR A 394 3.10 3.02 12.61
C THR A 394 2.10 2.91 11.45
N ALA A 395 1.53 4.03 11.01
CA ALA A 395 0.62 4.07 9.89
C ALA A 395 1.29 3.65 8.56
N GLY A 396 2.51 4.11 8.31
CA GLY A 396 3.28 3.75 7.12
C GLY A 396 3.60 2.26 7.06
N ARG A 397 4.06 1.67 8.16
CA ARG A 397 4.30 0.22 8.26
C ARG A 397 3.02 -0.59 8.05
N LEU A 398 1.90 -0.11 8.58
CA LEU A 398 0.61 -0.76 8.37
C LEU A 398 0.19 -0.71 6.90
N CYS A 399 0.36 0.44 6.23
CA CYS A 399 0.10 0.57 4.79
C CYS A 399 0.94 -0.39 3.96
N LEU A 400 2.23 -0.58 4.28
CA LEU A 400 3.09 -1.56 3.60
C LEU A 400 2.57 -3.01 3.72
N ARG A 401 2.04 -3.40 4.88
CA ARG A 401 1.45 -4.73 5.07
C ARG A 401 0.27 -5.01 4.12
N PHE A 402 -0.44 -3.96 3.71
CA PHE A 402 -1.59 -4.02 2.79
C PHE A 402 -1.25 -3.60 1.35
N PHE A 403 0.03 -3.42 1.00
CA PHE A 403 0.50 -2.94 -0.30
C PHE A 403 -0.03 -1.53 -0.68
N ALA A 404 -0.34 -0.70 0.30
CA ALA A 404 -0.73 0.69 0.11
C ALA A 404 0.53 1.58 0.10
N ASN A 405 1.42 1.38 -0.89
CA ASN A 405 2.75 1.98 -0.94
C ASN A 405 2.69 3.51 -1.05
N ASP A 406 1.74 4.05 -1.84
CA ASP A 406 1.59 5.52 -1.99
C ASP A 406 1.19 6.18 -0.67
N GLU A 407 0.33 5.51 0.12
CA GLU A 407 -0.06 5.94 1.45
C GLU A 407 1.13 5.85 2.43
N ALA A 408 1.89 4.74 2.37
CA ALA A 408 3.08 4.56 3.19
C ALA A 408 4.10 5.68 2.95
N LEU A 409 4.37 6.03 1.69
CA LEU A 409 5.24 7.15 1.30
C LEU A 409 4.71 8.48 1.82
N ARG A 410 3.41 8.74 1.68
CA ARG A 410 2.81 9.98 2.20
C ARG A 410 2.97 10.11 3.71
N PHE A 411 2.75 9.02 4.45
CA PHE A 411 2.99 9.02 5.89
C PHE A 411 4.47 9.21 6.22
N ALA A 412 5.38 8.55 5.50
CA ALA A 412 6.81 8.71 5.72
C ALA A 412 7.30 10.14 5.47
N HIS A 413 6.91 10.78 4.38
CA HIS A 413 7.27 12.19 4.11
C HIS A 413 6.69 13.16 5.13
N LYS A 414 5.45 12.93 5.62
CA LYS A 414 4.90 13.73 6.72
C LYS A 414 5.70 13.53 8.02
N GLY A 415 6.07 12.28 8.29
CA GLY A 415 6.91 11.93 9.43
C GLY A 415 8.27 12.65 9.39
N GLU A 416 8.93 12.73 8.22
CA GLU A 416 10.19 13.46 8.05
C GLU A 416 10.06 14.95 8.40
N ALA A 417 9.00 15.60 7.91
CA ALA A 417 8.75 17.01 8.19
C ALA A 417 8.52 17.25 9.70
N LEU A 418 7.89 16.32 10.40
CA LEU A 418 7.67 16.37 11.85
C LEU A 418 8.96 16.07 12.62
N ALA A 419 9.70 15.04 12.21
CA ALA A 419 10.98 14.68 12.82
C ALA A 419 12.01 15.82 12.73
N GLY A 420 11.97 16.61 11.66
CA GLY A 420 12.82 17.80 11.50
C GLY A 420 12.64 18.88 12.58
N GLN A 421 11.56 18.84 13.37
CA GLN A 421 11.27 19.77 14.47
C GLN A 421 11.81 19.29 15.83
N LEU A 422 12.41 18.10 15.89
CA LEU A 422 12.82 17.43 17.12
C LEU A 422 14.31 17.65 17.43
N SER A 423 14.69 17.30 18.65
CA SER A 423 16.09 17.26 19.09
C SER A 423 16.88 16.16 18.36
N ASP A 424 18.20 16.31 18.30
CA ASP A 424 19.09 15.51 17.47
C ASP A 424 18.91 14.00 17.61
N THR A 425 18.90 13.46 18.84
CA THR A 425 18.77 12.02 19.07
C THR A 425 17.42 11.46 18.57
N GLN A 426 16.32 12.11 18.97
CA GLN A 426 14.98 11.65 18.58
C GLN A 426 14.75 11.79 17.07
N ARG A 427 15.23 12.89 16.50
CA ARG A 427 15.18 13.13 15.05
C ARG A 427 15.89 12.01 14.29
N VAL A 428 17.12 11.66 14.66
CA VAL A 428 17.93 10.66 13.96
C VAL A 428 17.27 9.27 14.00
N CYS A 429 16.75 8.88 15.18
CA CYS A 429 16.05 7.59 15.33
C CYS A 429 14.82 7.51 14.42
N LEU A 430 13.94 8.51 14.46
CA LEU A 430 12.73 8.54 13.65
C LEU A 430 13.03 8.63 12.15
N MET A 431 14.06 9.39 11.76
CA MET A 431 14.48 9.48 10.35
C MET A 431 14.89 8.11 9.81
N LEU A 432 15.63 7.31 10.55
CA LEU A 432 16.02 5.96 10.13
C LEU A 432 14.81 5.03 9.95
N GLU A 433 13.83 5.08 10.86
CA GLU A 433 12.59 4.31 10.73
C GLU A 433 11.73 4.76 9.54
N LEU A 434 11.70 6.06 9.24
CA LEU A 434 10.99 6.62 8.10
C LEU A 434 11.67 6.25 6.78
N ARG A 435 13.01 6.25 6.74
CA ARG A 435 13.79 5.79 5.58
C ARG A 435 13.53 4.31 5.28
N ASP A 436 13.42 3.45 6.30
CA ASP A 436 13.03 2.05 6.14
C ASP A 436 11.68 1.90 5.40
N ILE A 437 10.67 2.70 5.80
CA ILE A 437 9.37 2.71 5.12
C ILE A 437 9.50 3.18 3.66
N MET A 438 10.26 4.25 3.41
CA MET A 438 10.44 4.79 2.06
C MET A 438 11.11 3.79 1.13
N LEU A 439 12.17 3.14 1.60
CA LEU A 439 12.89 2.12 0.86
C LEU A 439 12.04 0.88 0.55
N SER A 440 11.11 0.55 1.47
CA SER A 440 10.17 -0.54 1.28
C SER A 440 9.00 -0.20 0.35
N ALA A 441 8.69 1.09 0.17
CA ALA A 441 7.53 1.57 -0.57
C ALA A 441 7.81 1.95 -2.03
N ALA A 442 9.03 2.40 -2.35
CA ALA A 442 9.39 2.86 -3.69
C ALA A 442 10.87 2.63 -4.02
N PRO A 443 11.20 2.45 -5.32
CA PRO A 443 12.58 2.42 -5.79
C PRO A 443 13.25 3.80 -5.61
N LEU A 444 14.56 3.78 -5.52
CA LEU A 444 15.38 4.98 -5.34
C LEU A 444 15.80 5.56 -6.69
N GLU A 445 15.64 6.88 -6.85
CA GLU A 445 16.18 7.62 -8.00
C GLU A 445 17.69 7.88 -7.83
N ASP A 446 18.12 8.24 -6.62
CA ASP A 446 19.53 8.51 -6.26
C ASP A 446 19.93 7.61 -5.06
N TRP A 447 20.27 6.38 -5.40
CA TRP A 447 20.65 5.38 -4.40
C TRP A 447 22.02 5.65 -3.76
N GLU A 448 22.98 6.27 -4.48
CA GLU A 448 24.31 6.58 -3.94
C GLU A 448 24.22 7.59 -2.81
N THR A 449 23.54 8.71 -3.04
CA THR A 449 23.29 9.73 -2.01
C THR A 449 22.52 9.13 -0.84
N THR A 450 21.48 8.33 -1.11
CA THR A 450 20.70 7.69 -0.05
C THR A 450 21.54 6.75 0.82
N ALA A 451 22.40 5.93 0.21
CA ALA A 451 23.27 5.04 0.98
C ALA A 451 24.24 5.82 1.88
N HIS A 452 24.82 6.92 1.40
CA HIS A 452 25.68 7.78 2.22
C HIS A 452 24.92 8.47 3.35
N GLU A 453 23.71 8.97 3.10
CA GLU A 453 22.84 9.55 4.12
C GLU A 453 22.50 8.54 5.22
N LEU A 454 22.19 7.29 4.86
CA LEU A 454 21.90 6.23 5.82
C LEU A 454 23.09 5.91 6.72
N VAL A 455 24.30 5.83 6.15
CA VAL A 455 25.54 5.66 6.94
C VAL A 455 25.76 6.84 7.88
N ALA A 456 25.61 8.08 7.40
CA ALA A 456 25.76 9.26 8.22
C ALA A 456 24.72 9.32 9.37
N LEU A 457 23.48 8.92 9.12
CA LEU A 457 22.46 8.79 10.17
C LEU A 457 22.80 7.66 11.17
N ALA A 458 23.35 6.54 10.69
CA ALA A 458 23.79 5.44 11.56
C ALA A 458 24.93 5.89 12.49
N GLU A 459 25.90 6.64 11.97
CA GLU A 459 27.00 7.20 12.76
C GLU A 459 26.48 8.18 13.83
N GLN A 460 25.55 9.07 13.47
CA GLN A 460 24.89 9.97 14.42
C GLN A 460 24.12 9.19 15.50
N ALA A 461 23.38 8.14 15.11
CA ALA A 461 22.68 7.27 16.07
C ALA A 461 23.66 6.60 17.05
N LEU A 462 24.81 6.17 16.54
CA LEU A 462 25.88 5.56 17.36
C LEU A 462 26.48 6.57 18.35
N GLU A 463 26.76 7.81 17.93
CA GLU A 463 27.23 8.89 18.79
C GLU A 463 26.26 9.19 19.94
N HIS A 464 24.96 9.06 19.69
CA HIS A 464 23.90 9.22 20.68
C HIS A 464 23.60 7.94 21.50
N GLY A 465 24.32 6.84 21.27
CA GLY A 465 24.13 5.58 21.98
C GLY A 465 22.85 4.81 21.55
N ALA A 466 22.20 5.19 20.45
CA ALA A 466 21.00 4.54 19.91
C ALA A 466 21.41 3.32 19.04
N LEU A 467 21.93 2.25 19.67
CA LEU A 467 22.53 1.11 18.99
C LEU A 467 21.60 0.40 18.03
N ALA A 468 20.32 0.21 18.38
CA ALA A 468 19.32 -0.40 17.52
C ALA A 468 19.11 0.38 16.22
N HIS A 469 19.07 1.72 16.30
CA HIS A 469 18.90 2.59 15.13
C HIS A 469 20.19 2.69 14.31
N ALA A 470 21.36 2.71 14.96
CA ALA A 470 22.64 2.64 14.26
C ALA A 470 22.72 1.34 13.41
N ARG A 471 22.34 0.20 14.00
CA ARG A 471 22.21 -1.08 13.29
C ARG A 471 21.28 -0.96 12.08
N LEU A 472 20.08 -0.40 12.29
CA LEU A 472 19.09 -0.23 11.23
C LEU A 472 19.67 0.57 10.05
N GLY A 473 20.34 1.69 10.34
CA GLY A 473 20.94 2.54 9.30
C GLY A 473 22.01 1.81 8.46
N TYR A 474 22.94 1.11 9.12
CA TYR A 474 23.94 0.29 8.40
C TYR A 474 23.29 -0.85 7.63
N GLN A 475 22.27 -1.49 8.17
CA GLN A 475 21.55 -2.57 7.49
C GLN A 475 20.84 -2.06 6.23
N LEU A 476 20.15 -0.92 6.30
CA LEU A 476 19.49 -0.30 5.16
C LEU A 476 20.50 0.14 4.08
N ALA A 477 21.63 0.74 4.49
CA ALA A 477 22.70 1.11 3.58
C ALA A 477 23.27 -0.13 2.86
N SER A 478 23.51 -1.22 3.61
CA SER A 478 23.95 -2.51 3.05
C SER A 478 22.95 -3.06 2.02
N GLN A 479 21.65 -2.99 2.29
CA GLN A 479 20.61 -3.45 1.37
C GLN A 479 20.57 -2.62 0.08
N VAL A 480 20.64 -1.28 0.20
CA VAL A 480 20.68 -0.37 -0.95
C VAL A 480 21.90 -0.67 -1.83
N ARG A 481 23.09 -0.77 -1.23
CA ARG A 481 24.33 -1.07 -1.97
C ARG A 481 24.31 -2.45 -2.60
N TRP A 482 23.75 -3.45 -1.90
CA TRP A 482 23.58 -4.79 -2.44
C TRP A 482 22.70 -4.79 -3.71
N ALA A 483 21.56 -4.09 -3.65
CA ALA A 483 20.61 -4.02 -4.77
C ALA A 483 21.25 -3.41 -6.04
N HIS A 484 22.20 -2.48 -5.86
CA HIS A 484 22.89 -1.77 -6.94
C HIS A 484 24.30 -2.34 -7.28
N GLY A 485 24.64 -3.51 -6.74
CA GLY A 485 25.86 -4.25 -7.09
C GLY A 485 27.15 -3.72 -6.43
N GLN A 486 27.06 -2.85 -5.43
CA GLN A 486 28.21 -2.41 -4.63
C GLN A 486 28.46 -3.37 -3.45
N TRP A 487 28.90 -4.56 -3.76
CA TRP A 487 28.89 -5.68 -2.83
C TRP A 487 30.00 -5.62 -1.78
N ALA A 488 31.11 -4.96 -2.08
CA ALA A 488 32.18 -4.75 -1.10
C ALA A 488 31.70 -3.85 0.04
N ASP A 489 31.06 -2.75 -0.30
CA ASP A 489 30.52 -1.79 0.66
C ASP A 489 29.32 -2.38 1.41
N ALA A 490 28.41 -3.09 0.68
CA ALA A 490 27.29 -3.80 1.29
C ALA A 490 27.74 -4.78 2.39
N ARG A 491 28.82 -5.52 2.12
CA ARG A 491 29.45 -6.42 3.09
C ARG A 491 30.00 -5.68 4.31
N GLU A 492 30.74 -4.59 4.09
CA GLU A 492 31.34 -3.82 5.19
C GLU A 492 30.26 -3.23 6.11
N GLU A 493 29.21 -2.68 5.54
CA GLU A 493 28.09 -2.11 6.30
C GLU A 493 27.29 -3.18 7.04
N ALA A 494 27.06 -4.36 6.46
CA ALA A 494 26.46 -5.48 7.17
C ALA A 494 27.29 -5.92 8.38
N LEU A 495 28.61 -6.01 8.22
CA LEU A 495 29.52 -6.32 9.33
C LEU A 495 29.56 -5.20 10.37
N GLN A 496 29.41 -3.94 9.97
CA GLN A 496 29.35 -2.82 10.89
C GLN A 496 28.05 -2.86 11.72
N ALA A 497 26.92 -3.21 11.09
CA ALA A 497 25.64 -3.42 11.79
C ALA A 497 25.77 -4.47 12.92
N GLU A 498 26.49 -5.56 12.68
CA GLU A 498 26.75 -6.58 13.71
C GLU A 498 27.68 -6.06 14.81
N ARG A 499 28.76 -5.36 14.44
CA ARG A 499 29.74 -4.83 15.42
C ARG A 499 29.09 -3.88 16.44
N VAL A 500 28.23 -2.95 15.98
CA VAL A 500 27.60 -1.94 16.85
C VAL A 500 26.60 -2.55 17.82
N THR A 501 26.06 -3.73 17.56
CA THR A 501 25.07 -4.40 18.42
C THR A 501 25.66 -5.36 19.45
N ARG A 502 26.96 -5.60 19.47
CA ARG A 502 27.59 -6.54 20.44
C ARG A 502 27.34 -6.19 21.91
N SER A 503 27.05 -4.93 22.19
CA SER A 503 26.67 -4.44 23.54
C SER A 503 25.18 -4.07 23.65
N ALA A 504 24.39 -4.37 22.64
CA ALA A 504 22.94 -4.13 22.62
C ALA A 504 22.18 -5.27 23.34
N ASP A 505 20.86 -5.17 23.38
CA ASP A 505 20.03 -6.24 23.91
C ASP A 505 20.05 -7.50 23.03
N ASP A 506 19.56 -8.60 23.58
CA ASP A 506 19.59 -9.92 22.93
C ASP A 506 18.78 -9.95 21.62
N HIS A 507 17.72 -9.15 21.52
CA HIS A 507 16.90 -9.07 20.31
C HIS A 507 17.69 -8.44 19.17
N ASP A 508 18.30 -7.28 19.40
CA ASP A 508 19.09 -6.57 18.40
C ASP A 508 20.33 -7.37 17.97
N GLN A 509 20.97 -8.08 18.92
CA GLN A 509 22.07 -8.98 18.60
C GLN A 509 21.64 -10.11 17.66
N VAL A 510 20.51 -10.76 17.93
CA VAL A 510 19.96 -11.83 17.07
C VAL A 510 19.66 -11.30 15.67
N VAL A 511 18.97 -10.15 15.60
CA VAL A 511 18.62 -9.54 14.31
C VAL A 511 19.88 -9.19 13.51
N ALA A 512 20.84 -8.51 14.14
CA ALA A 512 22.07 -8.10 13.47
C ALA A 512 22.86 -9.30 12.93
N MET A 513 23.09 -10.32 13.77
CA MET A 513 23.81 -11.52 13.35
C MET A 513 23.09 -12.26 12.21
N ALA A 514 21.75 -12.37 12.29
CA ALA A 514 20.95 -13.07 11.28
C ALA A 514 20.94 -12.32 9.93
N GLU A 515 20.73 -11.00 9.95
CA GLU A 515 20.73 -10.16 8.75
C GLU A 515 22.14 -10.09 8.11
N THR A 516 23.19 -9.97 8.92
CA THR A 516 24.56 -10.01 8.42
C THR A 516 24.90 -11.36 7.80
N ALA A 517 24.54 -12.46 8.46
CA ALA A 517 24.74 -13.80 7.90
C ALA A 517 23.96 -14.01 6.59
N LYS A 518 22.73 -13.50 6.51
CA LYS A 518 21.92 -13.48 5.27
C LYS A 518 22.64 -12.70 4.16
N CYS A 519 23.11 -11.49 4.44
CA CYS A 519 23.83 -10.66 3.49
C CYS A 519 25.10 -11.37 2.96
N LEU A 520 25.95 -11.89 3.84
CA LEU A 520 27.16 -12.62 3.46
C LEU A 520 26.85 -13.84 2.59
N ALA A 521 25.79 -14.60 2.93
CA ALA A 521 25.36 -15.76 2.17
C ALA A 521 24.82 -15.37 0.78
N MET A 522 24.06 -14.27 0.68
CA MET A 522 23.59 -13.70 -0.61
C MET A 522 24.76 -13.24 -1.48
N LEU A 523 25.81 -12.68 -0.88
CA LEU A 523 27.03 -12.24 -1.57
C LEU A 523 27.96 -13.40 -1.95
N GLU A 524 27.72 -14.61 -1.46
CA GLU A 524 28.62 -15.77 -1.54
C GLU A 524 30.01 -15.47 -0.97
N ARG A 525 30.09 -14.71 0.12
CA ARG A 525 31.35 -14.29 0.75
C ARG A 525 31.38 -14.60 2.23
N ASP A 526 32.56 -14.95 2.74
CA ASP A 526 32.79 -15.25 4.15
C ASP A 526 31.75 -16.23 4.73
N LEU A 527 31.43 -17.28 3.97
CA LEU A 527 30.39 -18.25 4.30
C LEU A 527 30.60 -18.97 5.64
N ASP A 528 31.84 -19.21 6.02
CA ASP A 528 32.18 -19.79 7.32
C ASP A 528 31.84 -18.80 8.45
N GLN A 529 32.12 -17.54 8.26
CA GLN A 529 31.73 -16.48 9.20
C GLN A 529 30.20 -16.35 9.28
N ALA A 530 29.49 -16.35 8.14
CA ALA A 530 28.05 -16.34 8.08
C ALA A 530 27.43 -17.53 8.85
N ALA A 531 27.98 -18.73 8.64
CA ALA A 531 27.52 -19.93 9.34
C ALA A 531 27.77 -19.85 10.87
N ALA A 532 28.95 -19.35 11.29
CA ALA A 532 29.27 -19.17 12.70
C ALA A 532 28.33 -18.13 13.37
N MET A 533 28.12 -16.97 12.74
CA MET A 533 27.18 -15.95 13.23
C MET A 533 25.74 -16.48 13.33
N LEU A 534 25.30 -17.20 12.32
CA LEU A 534 23.96 -17.78 12.28
C LEU A 534 23.76 -18.84 13.37
N ALA A 535 24.79 -19.64 13.66
CA ALA A 535 24.74 -20.61 14.75
C ALA A 535 24.59 -19.90 16.13
N GLN A 536 25.28 -18.78 16.34
CA GLN A 536 25.15 -17.97 17.54
C GLN A 536 23.77 -17.31 17.63
N ALA A 537 23.30 -16.70 16.52
CA ALA A 537 21.98 -16.08 16.44
C ALA A 537 20.86 -17.08 16.77
N ARG A 538 20.94 -18.31 16.24
CA ARG A 538 19.98 -19.39 16.52
C ARG A 538 19.97 -19.82 17.99
N ALA A 539 21.15 -19.98 18.58
CA ALA A 539 21.28 -20.38 19.98
C ALA A 539 20.63 -19.32 20.90
N LEU A 540 20.95 -18.04 20.67
CA LEU A 540 20.39 -16.93 21.43
C LEU A 540 18.88 -16.77 21.17
N ALA A 541 18.43 -16.87 19.93
CA ALA A 541 17.03 -16.82 19.53
C ALA A 541 16.19 -17.91 20.22
N ALA A 542 16.70 -19.16 20.25
CA ALA A 542 16.05 -20.27 20.94
C ALA A 542 15.95 -20.03 22.46
N GLN A 543 17.02 -19.52 23.08
CA GLN A 543 17.05 -19.23 24.52
C GLN A 543 16.05 -18.12 24.89
N ARG A 544 15.89 -17.09 24.05
CA ARG A 544 15.07 -15.90 24.28
C ARG A 544 13.69 -15.96 23.60
N ARG A 545 13.40 -17.03 22.85
CA ARG A 545 12.16 -17.19 22.05
C ARG A 545 11.93 -16.07 21.04
N ILE A 546 13.04 -15.62 20.42
CA ILE A 546 13.01 -14.62 19.36
C ILE A 546 12.80 -15.32 18.03
N SER A 547 11.87 -14.82 17.22
CA SER A 547 11.62 -15.29 15.86
C SER A 547 11.89 -14.16 14.87
N HIS A 548 12.77 -14.40 13.89
CA HIS A 548 13.10 -13.41 12.86
C HIS A 548 13.29 -14.11 11.50
N PRO A 549 12.70 -13.57 10.39
CA PRO A 549 12.72 -14.23 9.08
C PRO A 549 14.13 -14.37 8.47
N ALA A 550 15.08 -13.51 8.83
CA ALA A 550 16.46 -13.61 8.37
C ALA A 550 17.16 -14.91 8.80
N ILE A 551 16.75 -15.51 9.93
CA ILE A 551 17.34 -16.77 10.40
C ILE A 551 17.08 -17.91 9.40
N PRO A 552 15.84 -18.29 9.10
CA PRO A 552 15.59 -19.34 8.12
C PRO A 552 16.00 -18.92 6.71
N MET A 553 15.97 -17.63 6.35
CA MET A 553 16.48 -17.17 5.06
C MET A 553 17.98 -17.46 4.91
N ALA A 554 18.80 -17.09 5.89
CA ALA A 554 20.24 -17.36 5.89
C ALA A 554 20.56 -18.87 5.91
N LEU A 555 19.78 -19.66 6.67
CA LEU A 555 19.92 -21.14 6.68
C LEU A 555 19.64 -21.71 5.29
N GLY A 556 18.58 -21.26 4.64
CA GLY A 556 18.23 -21.68 3.28
C GLY A 556 19.33 -21.36 2.27
N LEU A 557 19.89 -20.15 2.33
CA LEU A 557 21.00 -19.73 1.45
C LEU A 557 22.26 -20.57 1.64
N LEU A 558 22.67 -20.81 2.89
CA LEU A 558 23.83 -21.64 3.18
C LEU A 558 23.61 -23.10 2.77
N ALA A 559 22.41 -23.65 3.01
CA ALA A 559 22.07 -25.01 2.59
C ALA A 559 22.03 -25.12 1.05
N TRP A 560 21.49 -24.10 0.36
CA TRP A 560 21.47 -24.04 -1.09
C TRP A 560 22.90 -23.98 -1.67
N HIS A 561 23.75 -23.12 -1.12
CA HIS A 561 25.17 -23.04 -1.51
C HIS A 561 25.87 -24.37 -1.35
N ASP A 562 25.56 -25.14 -0.31
CA ASP A 562 26.11 -26.45 -0.02
C ASP A 562 25.51 -27.63 -0.82
N ASN A 563 24.58 -27.35 -1.75
CA ASN A 563 23.80 -28.35 -2.51
C ASN A 563 22.89 -29.24 -1.66
N ARG A 564 22.45 -28.73 -0.49
CA ARG A 564 21.46 -29.39 0.38
C ARG A 564 20.07 -28.86 0.06
N LEU A 565 19.63 -29.10 -1.21
CA LEU A 565 18.45 -28.44 -1.78
C LEU A 565 17.14 -28.73 -1.03
N ALA A 566 16.96 -29.94 -0.49
CA ALA A 566 15.77 -30.28 0.29
C ALA A 566 15.72 -29.51 1.62
N GLU A 567 16.84 -29.32 2.30
CA GLU A 567 16.95 -28.55 3.53
C GLU A 567 16.76 -27.05 3.23
N ALA A 568 17.32 -26.56 2.13
CA ALA A 568 17.11 -25.18 1.66
C ALA A 568 15.63 -24.86 1.39
N ASP A 569 14.92 -25.79 0.71
CA ASP A 569 13.50 -25.67 0.41
C ASP A 569 12.64 -25.52 1.69
N GLU A 570 12.92 -26.33 2.72
CA GLU A 570 12.23 -26.22 4.02
C GLU A 570 12.51 -24.89 4.71
N HIS A 571 13.76 -24.46 4.75
CA HIS A 571 14.12 -23.18 5.37
C HIS A 571 13.52 -21.98 4.65
N PHE A 572 13.47 -21.97 3.32
CA PHE A 572 12.81 -20.89 2.59
C PHE A 572 11.29 -20.88 2.76
N LYS A 573 10.64 -22.04 2.94
CA LYS A 573 9.22 -22.10 3.32
C LYS A 573 8.97 -21.50 4.71
N ASP A 574 9.85 -21.78 5.67
CA ASP A 574 9.79 -21.18 7.01
C ASP A 574 9.99 -19.67 6.94
N ALA A 575 11.00 -19.20 6.19
CA ALA A 575 11.24 -17.77 5.96
C ALA A 575 10.01 -17.08 5.35
N ARG A 576 9.45 -17.66 4.29
CA ARG A 576 8.22 -17.16 3.64
C ARG A 576 7.06 -17.04 4.63
N THR A 577 6.89 -18.05 5.49
CA THR A 577 5.80 -18.06 6.49
C THR A 577 5.97 -16.93 7.50
N LEU A 578 7.19 -16.71 7.97
CA LEU A 578 7.50 -15.61 8.89
C LEU A 578 7.37 -14.24 8.24
N CYS A 579 7.92 -14.05 7.02
CA CYS A 579 7.78 -12.80 6.26
C CYS A 579 6.30 -12.46 6.04
N LYS A 580 5.47 -13.45 5.71
CA LYS A 580 4.03 -13.26 5.55
C LYS A 580 3.36 -12.85 6.85
N ALA A 581 3.72 -13.44 7.98
CA ALA A 581 3.18 -13.13 9.29
C ALA A 581 3.57 -11.72 9.77
N THR A 582 4.79 -11.27 9.48
CA THR A 582 5.29 -9.93 9.83
C THR A 582 4.88 -8.84 8.84
N GLY A 583 4.38 -9.23 7.65
CA GLY A 583 4.05 -8.31 6.56
C GLY A 583 5.28 -7.83 5.77
N ASP A 584 6.42 -8.49 5.89
CA ASP A 584 7.61 -8.26 5.08
C ASP A 584 7.40 -8.83 3.67
N ARG A 585 6.88 -7.99 2.78
CA ARG A 585 6.50 -8.40 1.41
C ARG A 585 7.70 -8.62 0.50
N LEU A 586 8.76 -7.84 0.69
CA LEU A 586 9.99 -8.04 -0.06
C LEU A 586 10.69 -9.35 0.35
N GLY A 587 10.77 -9.64 1.64
CA GLY A 587 11.27 -10.92 2.15
C GLY A 587 10.40 -12.11 1.71
N GLU A 588 9.07 -11.95 1.65
CA GLU A 588 8.16 -12.96 1.09
C GLU A 588 8.46 -13.24 -0.39
N PHE A 589 8.71 -12.18 -1.18
CA PHE A 589 9.13 -12.31 -2.58
C PHE A 589 10.45 -13.05 -2.69
N GLN A 590 11.49 -12.62 -1.96
CA GLN A 590 12.81 -13.24 -1.97
C GLN A 590 12.77 -14.72 -1.59
N ALA A 591 12.00 -15.10 -0.57
CA ALA A 591 11.85 -16.50 -0.20
C ALA A 591 11.20 -17.33 -1.33
N ASN A 592 10.17 -16.80 -2.01
CA ASN A 592 9.57 -17.47 -3.18
C ASN A 592 10.53 -17.50 -4.38
N GLU A 593 11.35 -16.47 -4.58
CA GLU A 593 12.41 -16.41 -5.61
C GLU A 593 13.39 -17.59 -5.46
N TYR A 594 13.94 -17.80 -4.25
CA TYR A 594 14.84 -18.93 -4.02
C TYR A 594 14.14 -20.29 -4.10
N LEU A 595 12.90 -20.41 -3.65
CA LEU A 595 12.10 -21.63 -3.85
C LEU A 595 11.89 -21.95 -5.33
N MET A 596 11.67 -20.94 -6.17
CA MET A 596 11.55 -21.09 -7.63
C MET A 596 12.90 -21.48 -8.22
N MET A 597 14.00 -20.85 -7.80
CA MET A 597 15.35 -21.19 -8.26
C MET A 597 15.69 -22.66 -7.93
N ILE A 598 15.38 -23.16 -6.73
CA ILE A 598 15.56 -24.58 -6.38
C ILE A 598 14.80 -25.50 -7.35
N ASP A 599 13.55 -25.13 -7.70
CA ASP A 599 12.78 -25.93 -8.66
C ASP A 599 13.43 -25.92 -10.06
N VAL A 600 14.02 -24.81 -10.49
CA VAL A 600 14.79 -24.70 -11.75
C VAL A 600 16.04 -25.58 -11.69
N GLU A 601 16.82 -25.52 -10.61
CA GLU A 601 18.04 -26.35 -10.43
C GLU A 601 17.72 -27.87 -10.43
N CYS A 602 16.54 -28.22 -9.90
CA CYS A 602 16.05 -29.60 -9.93
C CYS A 602 15.36 -29.99 -11.26
N SER A 603 15.41 -29.12 -12.27
CA SER A 603 14.69 -29.30 -13.56
C SER A 603 13.16 -29.48 -13.41
N ARG A 604 12.58 -29.04 -12.30
CA ARG A 604 11.14 -29.06 -12.01
C ARG A 604 10.43 -27.84 -12.58
N PHE A 605 10.58 -27.58 -13.89
CA PHE A 605 10.12 -26.35 -14.54
C PHE A 605 8.60 -26.09 -14.40
N ALA A 606 7.77 -27.12 -14.35
CA ALA A 606 6.33 -26.96 -14.12
C ALA A 606 6.03 -26.44 -12.70
N ALA A 607 6.77 -26.90 -11.69
CA ALA A 607 6.64 -26.39 -10.33
C ALA A 607 7.19 -24.96 -10.21
N ALA A 608 8.36 -24.68 -10.80
CA ALA A 608 8.95 -23.34 -10.88
C ALA A 608 7.96 -22.34 -11.51
N ARG A 609 7.35 -22.71 -12.64
CA ARG A 609 6.33 -21.90 -13.32
C ARG A 609 5.12 -21.60 -12.43
N SER A 610 4.65 -22.57 -11.66
CA SER A 610 3.56 -22.34 -10.70
C SER A 610 3.95 -21.32 -9.62
N ARG A 611 5.21 -21.33 -9.16
CA ARG A 611 5.71 -20.32 -8.21
C ARG A 611 5.84 -18.94 -8.85
N CYS A 612 6.16 -18.84 -10.13
CA CYS A 612 6.21 -17.57 -10.84
C CYS A 612 4.88 -16.82 -10.81
N ALA A 613 3.75 -17.51 -10.77
CA ALA A 613 2.44 -16.86 -10.62
C ALA A 613 2.33 -16.10 -9.27
N THR A 614 2.84 -16.70 -8.18
CA THR A 614 2.89 -16.03 -6.87
C THR A 614 3.89 -14.86 -6.88
N LEU A 615 5.07 -15.05 -7.51
CA LEU A 615 6.06 -13.98 -7.65
C LEU A 615 5.51 -12.79 -8.45
N MET A 616 4.76 -13.04 -9.54
CA MET A 616 4.11 -11.97 -10.31
C MET A 616 3.07 -11.24 -9.46
N GLU A 617 2.22 -11.96 -8.71
CA GLU A 617 1.22 -11.34 -7.85
C GLU A 617 1.86 -10.41 -6.80
N ILE A 618 2.95 -10.84 -6.16
CA ILE A 618 3.66 -10.02 -5.16
C ILE A 618 4.42 -8.87 -5.87
N GLY A 619 5.15 -9.17 -6.94
CA GLY A 619 5.98 -8.20 -7.65
C GLY A 619 5.17 -7.05 -8.27
N GLU A 620 3.99 -7.33 -8.83
CA GLU A 620 3.10 -6.29 -9.37
C GLU A 620 2.55 -5.34 -8.28
N ARG A 621 2.46 -5.83 -7.05
CA ARG A 621 2.03 -5.01 -5.89
C ARG A 621 3.18 -4.24 -5.26
N LEU A 622 4.44 -4.72 -5.41
CA LEU A 622 5.62 -4.01 -4.94
C LEU A 622 5.96 -2.79 -5.80
N ARG A 623 5.39 -2.68 -7.02
CA ARG A 623 5.58 -1.62 -8.03
C ARG A 623 7.07 -1.36 -8.40
N ASP A 624 7.30 -0.73 -9.51
CA ASP A 624 8.50 -0.07 -10.07
C ASP A 624 9.91 -0.65 -9.75
N GLY A 625 10.02 -1.79 -9.08
CA GLY A 625 11.27 -2.50 -8.82
C GLY A 625 11.60 -3.53 -9.91
N SER A 626 12.62 -4.33 -9.66
CA SER A 626 13.01 -5.45 -10.53
C SER A 626 12.18 -6.72 -10.32
N GLU A 627 11.29 -6.74 -9.31
CA GLU A 627 10.55 -7.92 -8.87
C GLU A 627 9.56 -8.41 -9.93
N ALA A 628 8.70 -7.53 -10.44
CA ALA A 628 7.73 -7.88 -11.47
C ALA A 628 8.40 -8.21 -12.83
N PRO A 629 9.38 -7.44 -13.33
CA PRO A 629 10.17 -7.82 -14.50
C PRO A 629 10.86 -9.17 -14.36
N PHE A 630 11.46 -9.46 -13.19
CA PHE A 630 12.08 -10.74 -12.91
C PHE A 630 11.09 -11.90 -12.93
N ALA A 631 9.95 -11.76 -12.23
CA ALA A 631 8.94 -12.80 -12.15
C ALA A 631 8.40 -13.20 -13.54
N ARG A 632 8.19 -12.21 -14.43
CA ARG A 632 7.77 -12.44 -15.83
C ARG A 632 8.86 -13.15 -16.64
N ALA A 633 10.11 -12.71 -16.50
CA ALA A 633 11.23 -13.32 -17.21
C ALA A 633 11.54 -14.75 -16.70
N ALA A 634 11.35 -15.01 -15.40
CA ALA A 634 11.47 -16.35 -14.82
C ALA A 634 10.32 -17.29 -15.30
N GLU A 635 9.10 -16.80 -15.40
CA GLU A 635 7.98 -17.55 -16.01
C GLU A 635 8.28 -17.88 -17.48
N ALA A 636 8.79 -16.91 -18.22
CA ALA A 636 9.18 -17.09 -19.61
C ALA A 636 10.33 -18.08 -19.79
N LEU A 637 11.31 -18.10 -18.87
CA LEU A 637 12.36 -19.11 -18.83
C LEU A 637 11.78 -20.53 -18.60
N CYS A 638 10.84 -20.66 -17.67
CA CYS A 638 10.16 -21.94 -17.43
C CYS A 638 9.37 -22.42 -18.66
N ARG A 639 8.69 -21.49 -19.36
CA ARG A 639 8.01 -21.81 -20.63
C ARG A 639 9.01 -22.22 -21.69
N TYR A 640 10.11 -21.51 -21.82
CA TYR A 640 11.17 -21.88 -22.75
C TYR A 640 11.66 -23.31 -22.47
N ALA A 641 11.84 -23.67 -21.19
CA ALA A 641 12.24 -25.01 -20.81
C ALA A 641 11.19 -26.10 -21.14
N ILE A 642 9.89 -25.79 -21.05
CA ILE A 642 8.77 -26.74 -21.28
C ILE A 642 8.38 -26.81 -22.75
N ASP A 643 8.17 -25.66 -23.41
CA ASP A 643 7.52 -25.53 -24.71
C ASP A 643 8.54 -25.40 -25.86
N ASP A 644 9.84 -25.25 -25.57
CA ASP A 644 10.94 -25.03 -26.51
C ASP A 644 10.83 -23.75 -27.36
N ASP A 645 10.09 -22.73 -26.85
CA ASP A 645 9.91 -21.43 -27.49
C ASP A 645 10.62 -20.33 -26.70
N PRO A 646 11.72 -19.73 -27.22
CA PRO A 646 12.45 -18.66 -26.53
C PRO A 646 11.78 -17.29 -26.66
N SER A 647 10.76 -17.13 -27.51
CA SER A 647 10.17 -15.82 -27.83
C SER A 647 9.64 -15.07 -26.61
N PRO A 648 8.89 -15.69 -25.66
CA PRO A 648 8.42 -15.00 -24.46
C PRO A 648 9.56 -14.51 -23.56
N LEU A 649 10.70 -15.23 -23.54
CA LEU A 649 11.86 -14.82 -22.76
C LEU A 649 12.50 -13.57 -23.39
N GLU A 650 12.71 -13.55 -24.71
CA GLU A 650 13.25 -12.39 -25.42
C GLU A 650 12.37 -11.13 -25.25
N GLU A 651 11.05 -11.31 -25.20
CA GLU A 651 10.09 -10.21 -24.97
C GLU A 651 10.17 -9.64 -23.54
N SER A 652 10.50 -10.48 -22.55
CA SER A 652 10.52 -10.08 -21.14
C SER A 652 11.87 -9.50 -20.66
N LEU A 653 12.99 -9.90 -21.26
CA LEU A 653 14.33 -9.47 -20.87
C LEU A 653 14.57 -7.94 -20.94
N PRO A 654 14.05 -7.17 -21.93
CA PRO A 654 14.25 -5.71 -21.97
C PRO A 654 13.80 -4.97 -20.72
N ALA A 655 12.65 -5.37 -20.14
CA ALA A 655 12.15 -4.77 -18.90
C ALA A 655 13.08 -5.05 -17.71
N LEU A 656 13.63 -6.26 -17.62
CA LEU A 656 14.57 -6.63 -16.55
C LEU A 656 15.93 -5.93 -16.71
N ARG A 657 16.40 -5.74 -17.97
CA ARG A 657 17.59 -4.93 -18.26
C ARG A 657 17.41 -3.49 -17.83
N HIS A 658 16.23 -2.91 -18.11
CA HIS A 658 15.91 -1.55 -17.69
C HIS A 658 15.90 -1.37 -16.16
N ALA A 659 15.47 -2.38 -15.42
CA ALA A 659 15.48 -2.39 -13.96
C ALA A 659 16.88 -2.57 -13.34
N ASP A 660 17.94 -2.72 -14.14
CA ASP A 660 19.35 -2.86 -13.76
C ASP A 660 19.64 -3.97 -12.71
N ALA A 661 18.77 -4.97 -12.64
CA ALA A 661 18.92 -6.08 -11.69
C ALA A 661 19.94 -7.13 -12.18
N LYS A 662 21.22 -6.74 -12.17
CA LYS A 662 22.32 -7.53 -12.74
C LYS A 662 22.37 -8.98 -12.22
N HIS A 663 22.12 -9.22 -10.94
CA HIS A 663 22.14 -10.57 -10.34
C HIS A 663 21.03 -11.46 -10.90
N ARG A 664 19.79 -10.95 -10.99
CA ARG A 664 18.63 -11.65 -11.54
C ARG A 664 18.79 -11.92 -13.04
N LEU A 665 19.31 -10.91 -13.75
CA LEU A 665 19.57 -11.01 -15.18
C LEU A 665 20.68 -12.04 -15.49
N SER A 666 21.78 -12.03 -14.72
CA SER A 666 22.86 -13.02 -14.86
C SER A 666 22.34 -14.45 -14.66
N TYR A 667 21.54 -14.68 -13.63
CA TYR A 667 20.93 -15.99 -13.36
C TYR A 667 20.05 -16.47 -14.54
N LEU A 668 19.10 -15.66 -14.98
CA LEU A 668 18.18 -16.04 -16.05
C LEU A 668 18.88 -16.26 -17.39
N LEU A 669 19.83 -15.41 -17.75
CA LEU A 669 20.59 -15.56 -18.99
C LEU A 669 21.49 -16.80 -18.97
N THR A 670 22.09 -17.13 -17.82
CA THR A 670 22.89 -18.34 -17.65
C THR A 670 22.06 -19.60 -17.85
N HIS A 671 20.86 -19.66 -17.23
CA HIS A 671 19.98 -20.82 -17.37
C HIS A 671 19.36 -20.93 -18.78
N ALA A 672 19.03 -19.80 -19.41
CA ALA A 672 18.58 -19.81 -20.80
C ALA A 672 19.68 -20.30 -21.75
N ALA A 673 20.94 -19.90 -21.51
CA ALA A 673 22.07 -20.35 -22.30
C ALA A 673 22.42 -21.82 -22.06
N LEU A 674 22.22 -22.36 -20.84
CA LEU A 674 22.33 -23.79 -20.56
C LEU A 674 21.28 -24.57 -21.35
N LEU A 675 20.03 -24.15 -21.38
CA LEU A 675 18.99 -24.75 -22.18
C LEU A 675 19.31 -24.72 -23.69
N ASP A 676 19.89 -23.63 -24.19
CA ASP A 676 20.34 -23.55 -25.58
C ASP A 676 21.42 -24.61 -25.91
N ILE A 677 22.38 -24.83 -25.01
CA ILE A 677 23.42 -25.87 -25.19
C ILE A 677 22.80 -27.26 -25.17
N GLU A 678 21.95 -27.56 -24.19
CA GLU A 678 21.26 -28.85 -24.07
C GLU A 678 20.41 -29.17 -25.31
N ARG A 679 19.91 -28.16 -26.01
CA ARG A 679 19.10 -28.27 -27.24
C ARG A 679 19.91 -28.15 -28.54
N GLY A 680 21.22 -28.12 -28.48
CA GLY A 680 22.08 -28.00 -29.65
C GLY A 680 22.00 -26.64 -30.37
N ARG A 681 21.77 -25.56 -29.63
CA ARG A 681 21.69 -24.17 -30.15
C ARG A 681 22.85 -23.29 -29.70
N PRO A 682 24.13 -23.67 -29.97
CA PRO A 682 25.27 -22.94 -29.42
C PRO A 682 25.38 -21.50 -29.88
N THR A 683 24.83 -21.15 -31.07
CA THR A 683 24.80 -19.77 -31.58
C THR A 683 23.87 -18.86 -30.81
N ALA A 684 22.81 -19.37 -30.21
CA ALA A 684 21.90 -18.63 -29.32
C ALA A 684 22.51 -18.51 -27.91
N ALA A 685 23.22 -19.54 -27.44
CA ALA A 685 23.84 -19.56 -26.14
C ALA A 685 24.97 -18.50 -25.98
N LEU A 686 25.78 -18.25 -27.04
CA LEU A 686 26.92 -17.34 -26.99
C LEU A 686 26.58 -15.91 -26.48
N PRO A 687 25.63 -15.17 -27.07
CA PRO A 687 25.33 -13.81 -26.61
C PRO A 687 24.75 -13.80 -25.19
N ARG A 688 23.88 -14.76 -24.82
CA ARG A 688 23.30 -14.86 -23.49
C ARG A 688 24.35 -15.15 -22.43
N ALA A 689 25.20 -16.13 -22.65
CA ALA A 689 26.27 -16.47 -21.72
C ALA A 689 27.36 -15.37 -21.64
N GLY A 690 27.59 -14.65 -22.74
CA GLY A 690 28.49 -13.49 -22.77
C GLY A 690 27.97 -12.32 -21.91
N GLU A 691 26.70 -12.00 -22.03
CA GLU A 691 26.03 -10.97 -21.22
C GLU A 691 25.97 -11.41 -19.73
N ALA A 692 25.59 -12.67 -19.46
CA ALA A 692 25.58 -13.22 -18.12
C ALA A 692 26.96 -13.15 -17.46
N LEU A 693 28.02 -13.50 -18.18
CA LEU A 693 29.38 -13.42 -17.67
C LEU A 693 29.81 -12.00 -17.34
N ALA A 694 29.45 -11.03 -18.19
CA ALA A 694 29.76 -9.61 -17.94
C ALA A 694 29.10 -9.12 -16.64
N HIS A 695 27.84 -9.45 -16.41
CA HIS A 695 27.15 -9.13 -15.17
C HIS A 695 27.73 -9.86 -13.96
N ALA A 696 28.02 -11.17 -14.09
CA ALA A 696 28.62 -11.97 -13.03
C ALA A 696 30.01 -11.47 -12.65
N GLN A 697 30.79 -10.97 -13.62
CA GLN A 697 32.10 -10.34 -13.37
C GLN A 697 31.96 -8.99 -12.64
N THR A 698 31.02 -8.15 -13.05
CA THR A 698 30.73 -6.87 -12.36
C THR A 698 30.36 -7.10 -10.90
N LEU A 699 29.58 -8.14 -10.65
CA LEU A 699 29.14 -8.53 -9.30
C LEU A 699 30.16 -9.43 -8.57
N GLU A 700 31.27 -9.83 -9.22
CA GLU A 700 32.25 -10.74 -8.71
C GLU A 700 31.67 -12.08 -8.20
N ARG A 701 30.54 -12.53 -8.78
CA ARG A 701 29.91 -13.82 -8.41
C ARG A 701 30.57 -15.00 -9.06
N ALA A 702 31.29 -15.77 -8.27
CA ALA A 702 32.04 -16.89 -8.75
C ALA A 702 31.16 -18.03 -9.29
N THR A 703 30.00 -18.25 -8.72
CA THR A 703 29.02 -19.28 -9.12
C THR A 703 28.53 -19.07 -10.54
N GLU A 704 27.98 -17.88 -10.84
CA GLU A 704 27.49 -17.55 -12.17
C GLU A 704 28.63 -17.43 -13.20
N GLN A 705 29.82 -16.97 -12.77
CA GLN A 705 30.99 -16.97 -13.65
C GLN A 705 31.38 -18.39 -14.08
N LEU A 706 31.36 -19.37 -13.15
CA LEU A 706 31.66 -20.77 -13.48
C LEU A 706 30.67 -21.31 -14.53
N LEU A 707 29.37 -21.13 -14.32
CA LEU A 707 28.34 -21.61 -15.23
C LEU A 707 28.40 -20.91 -16.60
N ALA A 708 28.57 -19.60 -16.64
CA ALA A 708 28.72 -18.86 -17.89
C ALA A 708 29.98 -19.27 -18.67
N HIS A 709 31.08 -19.48 -17.99
CA HIS A 709 32.29 -19.98 -18.63
C HIS A 709 32.15 -21.42 -19.18
N TYR A 710 31.40 -22.27 -18.46
CA TYR A 710 31.06 -23.61 -18.94
C TYR A 710 30.25 -23.51 -20.25
N VAL A 711 29.18 -22.74 -20.26
CA VAL A 711 28.33 -22.55 -21.45
C VAL A 711 29.14 -22.02 -22.63
N LEU A 712 29.96 -20.99 -22.41
CA LEU A 712 30.82 -20.41 -23.47
C LEU A 712 31.87 -21.45 -23.98
N ALA A 713 32.46 -22.23 -23.10
CA ALA A 713 33.39 -23.29 -23.53
C ALA A 713 32.69 -24.32 -24.43
N GLU A 714 31.47 -24.71 -24.09
CA GLU A 714 30.68 -25.65 -24.85
C GLU A 714 30.19 -25.09 -26.20
N ALA A 715 29.69 -23.85 -26.19
CA ALA A 715 29.27 -23.19 -27.40
C ALA A 715 30.45 -23.00 -28.41
N HIS A 716 31.63 -22.62 -27.93
CA HIS A 716 32.82 -22.54 -28.75
C HIS A 716 33.33 -23.94 -29.20
N ARG A 717 33.13 -24.97 -28.39
CA ARG A 717 33.40 -26.35 -28.82
C ARG A 717 32.55 -26.75 -30.01
N ALA A 718 31.25 -26.49 -29.92
CA ALA A 718 30.29 -26.79 -31.00
C ALA A 718 30.59 -25.95 -32.28
N ALA A 719 31.12 -24.75 -32.12
CA ALA A 719 31.53 -23.87 -33.22
C ALA A 719 32.94 -24.23 -33.79
N GLY A 720 33.69 -25.21 -33.20
CA GLY A 720 35.04 -25.58 -33.61
C GLY A 720 36.12 -24.57 -33.22
N ASP A 721 35.81 -23.55 -32.38
CA ASP A 721 36.77 -22.57 -31.87
C ASP A 721 37.54 -23.10 -30.66
N THR A 722 38.62 -23.81 -30.94
CA THR A 722 39.47 -24.42 -29.90
C THR A 722 40.20 -23.39 -29.05
N VAL A 723 40.48 -22.20 -29.55
CA VAL A 723 41.21 -21.14 -28.83
C VAL A 723 40.28 -20.52 -27.77
N ALA A 724 39.07 -20.11 -28.13
CA ALA A 724 38.12 -19.57 -27.20
C ALA A 724 37.67 -20.61 -26.16
N ARG A 725 37.43 -21.88 -26.57
CA ARG A 725 37.14 -23.00 -25.65
C ARG A 725 38.25 -23.12 -24.57
N ARG A 726 39.55 -23.16 -24.97
CA ARG A 726 40.65 -23.28 -23.99
C ARG A 726 40.71 -22.08 -23.04
N ARG A 727 40.42 -20.88 -23.54
CA ARG A 727 40.34 -19.66 -22.70
C ARG A 727 39.32 -19.81 -21.59
N HIS A 728 38.12 -20.25 -21.94
CA HIS A 728 37.01 -20.38 -20.96
C HIS A 728 37.28 -21.56 -20.01
N ALA A 729 37.80 -22.69 -20.48
CA ALA A 729 38.22 -23.80 -19.63
C ALA A 729 39.32 -23.37 -18.62
N ALA A 730 40.29 -22.58 -19.05
CA ALA A 730 41.30 -22.05 -18.14
C ALA A 730 40.74 -21.06 -17.11
N ALA A 731 39.67 -20.30 -17.46
CA ALA A 731 38.98 -19.44 -16.53
C ALA A 731 38.20 -20.25 -15.48
N MET A 732 37.52 -21.32 -15.87
CA MET A 732 36.85 -22.25 -14.94
C MET A 732 37.85 -22.84 -13.92
N ALA A 733 39.03 -23.31 -14.37
CA ALA A 733 40.06 -23.83 -13.50
C ALA A 733 40.55 -22.80 -12.46
N LYS A 734 40.58 -21.51 -12.78
CA LYS A 734 40.92 -20.46 -11.81
C LYS A 734 39.86 -20.31 -10.73
N LEU A 735 38.59 -20.59 -11.04
CA LEU A 735 37.47 -20.51 -10.11
C LEU A 735 37.39 -21.73 -9.16
N GLU A 736 38.21 -22.77 -9.33
CA GLU A 736 38.21 -23.91 -8.40
C GLU A 736 38.48 -23.53 -6.94
N ARG A 737 39.25 -22.47 -6.72
CA ARG A 737 39.59 -21.96 -5.37
C ARG A 737 38.64 -20.86 -4.88
N ALA A 738 37.73 -20.39 -5.73
CA ALA A 738 36.77 -19.36 -5.38
C ALA A 738 35.59 -19.97 -4.59
N PRO A 739 34.81 -19.16 -3.85
CA PRO A 739 33.61 -19.60 -3.13
C PRO A 739 32.46 -19.88 -4.08
N VAL A 740 32.63 -20.87 -4.95
CA VAL A 740 31.56 -21.30 -5.88
C VAL A 740 30.61 -22.24 -5.15
N ALA A 741 29.31 -22.06 -5.36
CA ALA A 741 28.28 -22.92 -4.80
C ALA A 741 28.49 -24.40 -5.23
N ARG A 742 28.33 -25.32 -4.27
CA ARG A 742 28.54 -26.77 -4.53
C ARG A 742 27.57 -27.32 -5.55
N TRP A 743 26.31 -26.79 -5.57
CA TRP A 743 25.30 -27.18 -6.57
C TRP A 743 25.79 -26.88 -8.00
N ALA A 744 26.40 -25.71 -8.24
CA ALA A 744 26.86 -25.32 -9.56
C ALA A 744 28.08 -26.21 -10.00
N ARG A 745 29.00 -26.51 -9.06
CA ARG A 745 30.05 -27.46 -9.34
C ARG A 745 29.51 -28.84 -9.69
N HIS A 746 28.54 -29.32 -8.96
CA HIS A 746 27.87 -30.59 -9.20
C HIS A 746 27.19 -30.58 -10.58
N ARG A 747 26.43 -29.54 -10.91
CA ARG A 747 25.79 -29.40 -12.21
C ARG A 747 26.76 -29.42 -13.38
N VAL A 748 27.86 -28.70 -13.29
CA VAL A 748 28.91 -28.71 -14.33
C VAL A 748 29.56 -30.10 -14.44
N ALA A 749 29.82 -30.77 -13.32
CA ALA A 749 30.39 -32.13 -13.33
C ALA A 749 29.43 -33.14 -13.96
N GLU A 750 28.13 -33.10 -13.67
CA GLU A 750 27.10 -33.93 -14.30
C GLU A 750 27.07 -33.72 -15.82
N LEU A 751 26.96 -32.45 -16.25
CA LEU A 751 26.94 -32.12 -17.68
C LEU A 751 28.20 -32.54 -18.45
N LEU A 752 29.33 -32.58 -17.78
CA LEU A 752 30.59 -33.10 -18.36
C LEU A 752 30.56 -34.64 -18.42
N ALA A 753 30.05 -35.31 -17.38
CA ALA A 753 29.97 -36.78 -17.33
C ALA A 753 28.99 -37.36 -18.34
N ASP A 754 27.85 -36.74 -18.52
CA ASP A 754 26.82 -37.15 -19.51
C ASP A 754 27.42 -37.15 -20.93
N ARG A 755 28.27 -36.19 -21.26
CA ARG A 755 28.95 -36.10 -22.56
C ARG A 755 30.03 -37.13 -22.78
N GLU A 756 30.78 -37.47 -21.73
CA GLU A 756 31.76 -38.58 -21.81
C GLU A 756 31.03 -39.91 -22.08
N ALA A 757 29.81 -40.07 -21.53
CA ALA A 757 28.97 -41.24 -21.74
C ALA A 757 28.38 -41.31 -23.18
N GLU A 758 28.08 -40.15 -23.80
CA GLU A 758 27.61 -40.05 -25.18
C GLU A 758 28.72 -40.23 -26.25
N GLY A 759 30.01 -40.41 -25.83
CA GLY A 759 31.12 -40.69 -26.71
C GLY A 759 31.62 -39.47 -27.49
N GLU A 760 31.28 -38.27 -27.06
CA GLU A 760 31.79 -37.00 -27.58
C GLU A 760 33.02 -36.53 -26.78
N THR A 761 34.19 -37.10 -27.05
CA THR A 761 35.48 -36.62 -26.48
C THR A 761 36.06 -35.43 -27.24
#